data_45b56a3b194fbd235217488ea5aad9ef
#
_entry.id   45b56a3b194fbd235217488ea5aad9ef
#
_cell.length_a   1.000
_cell.length_b   1.000
_cell.length_c   1.000
_cell.angle_alpha   90.00
_cell.angle_beta   90.00
_cell.angle_gamma   90.00
#
_symmetry.space_group_name_H-M   'P 1'
#
loop_
_entity.id
_entity.type
_entity.pdbx_description
1 polymer ?
#
loop_
_entity_poly.entity_id
_entity_poly.type
_entity_poly.pdbx_seq_one_letter_code
_entity_poly.pdbx_strand_id
1 'polypeptide(L)'
;MDAKTDEKSAGVSKCPINHGAGGGTQNSAWWPNQLRVDLLNQHSSKSDPLGQTFNYREEFKKLDYEALKNDLRKLMTDSQSWWPADFGHYGPQFIRMSWHSAGTYRLSDGRGGGGRGQQRFAPLNSWPDNVNIDKSRRLLWPIKQKYGQKISWADLLILTGNVALETMGFRTFGFAAGREDTWEPDLDVNWGSETEWLTHRTLDKFNNPLGATEMGLIYVNPEGPNANGDPVSAAAFIRETFARMAMNDEETVALIGGGHTFGKTHGAAPESHKGPNPEAAGLEAQGLGWISNYGTGSAGDAIGSGLEVTWTQTPAQWSNHFFENLFKYEWVQTRSPAGNIQWEAKDAEAVIPDAHDSSKKHKPTMLTTDLSLRMDPVYEKISRRFLENPQAFAEAFARAWFKLTHRDLGPRSRYLGPEAPKEVLIWQDPVPAVDHPLIDEADVAALKAKILATGLTASELVGTAWASASTFRGGDKRGGANGARVRLAPQKDWEVNEPAQLAKVLSSLEAIQREFNVAQSDGKKVSLADLIVLAGNVGVELAAKAAGHDSAVPFTPGRTDASEEQTDVHAFAVMEPVADGFRNYQKGGLAVPAEVALIDKAQLLTLTAPEMTALIGGLRAININTGGTNHGVFTDKPGALTNDFFVNLLDMSTQWKATSDAQDVFEGRDRKTGAVKWTGTRVDLVFGSNSVLRALAEVYASSDAKEKFVKDFVAAWTKVMNLDRFDLK
;
A
#
# COMPACT_ATOMS: atom_id res chain seq x y z
N MET A 1 42.95 24.31 -25.86
CA MET A 1 42.15 24.49 -27.09
C MET A 1 40.71 24.28 -26.72
N ASP A 2 40.04 25.40 -26.42
CA ASP A 2 38.65 25.40 -25.96
C ASP A 2 37.73 25.30 -27.14
N ALA A 3 36.90 24.26 -27.15
CA ALA A 3 35.80 24.14 -28.09
C ALA A 3 34.55 24.74 -27.46
N LYS A 4 34.26 26.02 -27.80
CA LYS A 4 32.95 26.63 -27.58
C LYS A 4 31.92 25.93 -28.48
N THR A 5 30.93 25.28 -27.91
CA THR A 5 29.74 24.87 -28.63
C THR A 5 28.77 26.04 -28.72
N ASP A 6 28.62 26.59 -29.92
CA ASP A 6 27.59 27.58 -30.25
C ASP A 6 26.19 26.94 -30.13
N GLU A 7 25.41 27.40 -29.18
CA GLU A 7 23.96 27.21 -29.17
C GLU A 7 23.33 27.97 -30.36
N LYS A 8 23.12 27.29 -31.45
CA LYS A 8 22.21 27.77 -32.51
C LYS A 8 20.77 27.56 -32.04
N SER A 9 20.12 28.66 -31.69
CA SER A 9 18.67 28.72 -31.55
C SER A 9 18.02 28.16 -32.79
N ALA A 10 17.39 26.97 -32.64
CA ALA A 10 16.57 26.39 -33.68
C ALA A 10 15.39 27.30 -33.95
N GLY A 11 15.38 27.92 -35.13
CA GLY A 11 14.29 28.77 -35.60
C GLY A 11 12.98 28.01 -35.56
N VAL A 12 12.00 28.52 -34.82
CA VAL A 12 10.64 28.03 -34.82
C VAL A 12 10.10 28.13 -36.25
N SER A 13 9.92 27.01 -36.90
CA SER A 13 9.23 26.92 -38.18
C SER A 13 7.80 27.40 -37.96
N LYS A 14 7.47 28.57 -38.48
CA LYS A 14 6.10 29.08 -38.47
C LYS A 14 5.28 28.22 -39.42
N CYS A 15 4.54 27.28 -38.90
CA CYS A 15 3.47 26.60 -39.63
C CYS A 15 2.46 27.66 -40.09
N PRO A 16 2.08 27.71 -41.38
CA PRO A 16 1.19 28.75 -41.90
C PRO A 16 -0.26 28.63 -41.39
N ILE A 17 -0.56 27.63 -40.59
CA ILE A 17 -1.89 27.46 -39.96
C ILE A 17 -1.74 27.80 -38.48
N ASN A 18 -1.87 29.09 -38.18
CA ASN A 18 -1.88 29.58 -36.81
C ASN A 18 -3.26 29.34 -36.22
N HIS A 19 -3.53 28.11 -35.77
CA HIS A 19 -4.68 27.84 -34.91
C HIS A 19 -4.26 28.30 -33.50
N GLY A 20 -4.86 29.34 -32.99
CA GLY A 20 -4.67 29.85 -31.63
C GLY A 20 -5.19 28.91 -30.55
N ALA A 21 -4.88 27.64 -30.65
CA ALA A 21 -4.93 26.69 -29.55
C ALA A 21 -3.65 26.90 -28.75
N GLY A 22 -3.77 27.21 -27.48
CA GLY A 22 -2.67 27.50 -26.57
C GLY A 22 -1.48 26.58 -26.78
N GLY A 23 -0.30 27.16 -26.77
CA GLY A 23 0.96 26.54 -27.15
C GLY A 23 1.16 25.17 -26.50
N GLY A 24 1.74 24.25 -27.23
CA GLY A 24 2.04 22.94 -26.74
C GLY A 24 1.40 21.84 -27.52
N THR A 25 1.60 21.85 -28.83
CA THR A 25 1.13 20.81 -29.73
C THR A 25 2.13 19.70 -29.98
N GLN A 26 3.30 19.73 -29.33
CA GLN A 26 4.29 18.66 -29.42
C GLN A 26 4.08 17.65 -28.29
N ASN A 27 4.25 16.36 -28.58
CA ASN A 27 4.14 15.29 -27.62
C ASN A 27 4.97 15.52 -26.35
N SER A 28 6.18 16.14 -26.51
CA SER A 28 7.05 16.49 -25.39
C SER A 28 6.43 17.51 -24.40
N ALA A 29 5.40 18.24 -24.80
CA ALA A 29 4.75 19.23 -23.93
C ALA A 29 3.68 18.63 -22.99
N TRP A 30 3.10 17.49 -23.36
CA TRP A 30 2.05 16.84 -22.56
C TRP A 30 2.34 15.35 -22.25
N TRP A 31 3.13 14.67 -23.04
CA TRP A 31 3.66 13.35 -22.75
C TRP A 31 4.96 13.51 -21.95
N PRO A 32 5.21 12.92 -20.83
CA PRO A 32 4.47 11.93 -20.06
C PRO A 32 3.55 12.51 -18.97
N ASN A 33 3.22 13.79 -18.99
CA ASN A 33 2.43 14.48 -17.96
C ASN A 33 0.92 14.29 -18.07
N GLN A 34 0.47 13.37 -18.93
CA GLN A 34 -0.96 13.06 -19.03
C GLN A 34 -1.44 12.33 -17.77
N LEU A 35 -2.73 12.47 -17.47
CA LEU A 35 -3.39 11.80 -16.35
C LEU A 35 -3.22 10.28 -16.45
N ARG A 36 -2.73 9.64 -15.39
CA ARG A 36 -2.38 8.23 -15.31
C ARG A 36 -3.60 7.32 -15.15
N VAL A 37 -4.56 7.39 -16.08
CA VAL A 37 -5.74 6.51 -16.11
C VAL A 37 -5.36 5.04 -16.30
N ASP A 38 -4.19 4.77 -16.85
CA ASP A 38 -3.62 3.43 -17.00
C ASP A 38 -3.47 2.66 -15.67
N LEU A 39 -3.28 3.35 -14.55
CA LEU A 39 -3.26 2.73 -13.22
C LEU A 39 -4.53 1.93 -12.89
N LEU A 40 -5.66 2.32 -13.46
CA LEU A 40 -6.94 1.64 -13.26
C LEU A 40 -7.12 0.40 -14.15
N ASN A 41 -6.16 0.10 -15.01
CA ASN A 41 -6.17 -1.07 -15.89
C ASN A 41 -5.22 -2.18 -15.40
N GLN A 42 -4.49 -1.93 -14.30
CA GLN A 42 -3.56 -2.91 -13.75
C GLN A 42 -4.27 -4.13 -13.17
N HIS A 43 -3.56 -5.25 -13.15
CA HIS A 43 -4.03 -6.52 -12.58
C HIS A 43 -5.36 -6.98 -13.17
N SER A 44 -5.54 -6.75 -14.46
CA SER A 44 -6.72 -7.22 -15.18
C SER A 44 -6.82 -8.75 -15.11
N SER A 45 -8.03 -9.27 -14.89
CA SER A 45 -8.29 -10.72 -14.97
C SER A 45 -7.96 -11.34 -16.33
N LYS A 46 -7.80 -10.53 -17.39
CA LYS A 46 -7.37 -10.97 -18.71
C LYS A 46 -5.86 -11.20 -18.81
N SER A 47 -5.07 -10.53 -17.96
CA SER A 47 -3.61 -10.69 -17.87
C SER A 47 -3.18 -11.65 -16.79
N ASP A 48 -4.12 -12.20 -16.01
CA ASP A 48 -3.85 -13.22 -15.00
C ASP A 48 -3.67 -14.61 -15.66
N PRO A 49 -2.47 -15.21 -15.62
CA PRO A 49 -2.21 -16.51 -16.23
C PRO A 49 -2.91 -17.67 -15.54
N LEU A 50 -3.40 -17.47 -14.31
CA LEU A 50 -4.12 -18.52 -13.56
C LEU A 50 -5.61 -18.52 -13.87
N GLY A 51 -6.12 -17.46 -14.49
CA GLY A 51 -7.51 -17.32 -14.91
C GLY A 51 -8.48 -16.98 -13.78
N GLN A 52 -9.71 -16.62 -14.18
CA GLN A 52 -10.73 -16.06 -13.28
C GLN A 52 -11.27 -17.06 -12.23
N THR A 53 -11.12 -18.37 -12.47
CA THR A 53 -11.61 -19.42 -11.57
C THR A 53 -10.59 -19.84 -10.52
N PHE A 54 -9.36 -19.32 -10.60
CA PHE A 54 -8.34 -19.63 -9.62
C PHE A 54 -8.70 -19.01 -8.27
N ASN A 55 -8.58 -19.82 -7.21
CA ASN A 55 -8.81 -19.38 -5.83
C ASN A 55 -7.63 -19.83 -4.97
N TYR A 56 -6.81 -18.88 -4.57
CA TYR A 56 -5.58 -19.16 -3.82
C TYR A 56 -5.88 -19.81 -2.46
N ARG A 57 -6.95 -19.39 -1.77
CA ARG A 57 -7.36 -20.00 -0.49
C ARG A 57 -7.63 -21.52 -0.64
N GLU A 58 -8.31 -21.91 -1.71
CA GLU A 58 -8.60 -23.32 -1.99
C GLU A 58 -7.35 -24.10 -2.44
N GLU A 59 -6.45 -23.46 -3.17
CA GLU A 59 -5.17 -24.07 -3.54
C GLU A 59 -4.25 -24.26 -2.33
N PHE A 60 -4.18 -23.26 -1.44
CA PHE A 60 -3.38 -23.34 -0.22
C PHE A 60 -3.84 -24.49 0.72
N LYS A 61 -5.13 -24.80 0.78
CA LYS A 61 -5.64 -25.96 1.55
C LYS A 61 -5.06 -27.32 1.11
N LYS A 62 -4.57 -27.41 -0.13
CA LYS A 62 -3.95 -28.62 -0.71
C LYS A 62 -2.46 -28.70 -0.41
N LEU A 63 -1.89 -27.71 0.28
CA LEU A 63 -0.47 -27.64 0.60
C LEU A 63 -0.14 -28.57 1.77
N ASP A 64 0.87 -29.43 1.60
CA ASP A 64 1.55 -30.06 2.72
C ASP A 64 2.51 -29.06 3.35
N TYR A 65 2.00 -28.34 4.34
CA TYR A 65 2.69 -27.23 4.99
C TYR A 65 3.98 -27.66 5.72
N GLU A 66 3.92 -28.82 6.41
CA GLU A 66 5.10 -29.36 7.12
C GLU A 66 6.17 -29.85 6.15
N ALA A 67 5.78 -30.47 5.04
CA ALA A 67 6.75 -30.86 4.00
C ALA A 67 7.43 -29.63 3.39
N LEU A 68 6.70 -28.56 3.14
CA LEU A 68 7.25 -27.28 2.67
C LEU A 68 8.25 -26.70 3.68
N LYS A 69 7.90 -26.64 4.96
CA LYS A 69 8.82 -26.14 6.01
C LYS A 69 10.07 -27.01 6.13
N ASN A 70 9.93 -28.32 5.99
CA ASN A 70 11.07 -29.23 6.02
C ASN A 70 12.02 -29.02 4.83
N ASP A 71 11.48 -28.76 3.63
CA ASP A 71 12.32 -28.45 2.47
C ASP A 71 13.02 -27.08 2.64
N LEU A 72 12.33 -26.08 3.20
CA LEU A 72 12.94 -24.81 3.54
C LEU A 72 14.04 -24.96 4.60
N ARG A 73 13.83 -25.76 5.66
CA ARG A 73 14.88 -26.05 6.68
C ARG A 73 16.12 -26.70 6.06
N LYS A 74 15.94 -27.63 5.14
CA LYS A 74 17.07 -28.25 4.41
C LYS A 74 17.82 -27.22 3.56
N LEU A 75 17.10 -26.36 2.86
CA LEU A 75 17.71 -25.32 2.04
C LEU A 75 18.61 -24.38 2.85
N MET A 76 18.29 -24.12 4.12
CA MET A 76 19.07 -23.19 4.95
C MET A 76 20.56 -23.55 5.06
N THR A 77 20.87 -24.85 5.01
CA THR A 77 22.26 -25.34 5.16
C THR A 77 22.78 -26.06 3.91
N ASP A 78 22.00 -26.13 2.83
CA ASP A 78 22.41 -26.71 1.56
C ASP A 78 23.15 -25.67 0.70
N SER A 79 24.40 -25.36 1.08
CA SER A 79 25.22 -24.33 0.45
C SER A 79 25.55 -24.66 -0.99
N GLN A 80 25.17 -23.80 -1.92
CA GLN A 80 25.37 -23.97 -3.34
C GLN A 80 26.71 -23.37 -3.80
N SER A 81 27.44 -24.07 -4.65
CA SER A 81 28.76 -23.64 -5.13
C SER A 81 28.73 -22.33 -5.93
N TRP A 82 27.59 -22.04 -6.59
CA TRP A 82 27.44 -20.81 -7.39
C TRP A 82 27.10 -19.57 -6.51
N TRP A 83 26.63 -19.78 -5.27
CA TRP A 83 26.38 -18.74 -4.26
C TRP A 83 26.52 -19.35 -2.87
N PRO A 84 27.74 -19.48 -2.33
CA PRO A 84 27.98 -20.10 -1.04
C PRO A 84 27.33 -19.36 0.13
N ALA A 85 26.83 -20.11 1.10
CA ALA A 85 26.19 -19.56 2.29
C ALA A 85 27.22 -18.99 3.27
N ASP A 86 27.03 -17.76 3.73
CA ASP A 86 27.81 -17.17 4.81
C ASP A 86 27.62 -17.98 6.10
N PHE A 87 28.70 -18.26 6.81
CA PHE A 87 28.68 -19.05 8.04
C PHE A 87 28.02 -20.44 7.86
N GLY A 88 27.94 -20.95 6.63
CA GLY A 88 27.29 -22.21 6.29
C GLY A 88 25.75 -22.19 6.39
N HIS A 89 25.11 -21.01 6.44
CA HIS A 89 23.66 -20.90 6.64
C HIS A 89 23.05 -19.74 5.86
N TYR A 90 22.08 -20.02 4.97
CA TYR A 90 21.39 -18.98 4.20
C TYR A 90 20.38 -18.12 5.00
N GLY A 91 20.10 -18.49 6.24
CA GLY A 91 19.09 -17.82 7.06
C GLY A 91 19.19 -16.29 7.07
N PRO A 92 20.37 -15.68 7.33
CA PRO A 92 20.51 -14.23 7.34
C PRO A 92 20.11 -13.58 5.99
N GLN A 93 20.50 -14.21 4.87
CA GLN A 93 20.14 -13.74 3.54
C GLN A 93 18.64 -13.84 3.28
N PHE A 94 17.97 -14.88 3.78
CA PHE A 94 16.52 -15.04 3.65
C PHE A 94 15.73 -14.13 4.60
N ILE A 95 16.24 -13.83 5.79
CA ILE A 95 15.66 -12.80 6.66
C ILE A 95 15.66 -11.46 5.93
N ARG A 96 16.80 -11.07 5.35
CA ARG A 96 16.90 -9.83 4.56
C ARG A 96 15.92 -9.81 3.39
N MET A 97 15.80 -10.90 2.64
CA MET A 97 14.83 -11.02 1.54
C MET A 97 13.39 -10.80 2.02
N SER A 98 12.97 -11.44 3.11
CA SER A 98 11.62 -11.29 3.67
C SER A 98 11.38 -9.87 4.17
N TRP A 99 12.35 -9.29 4.87
CA TRP A 99 12.27 -7.93 5.36
C TRP A 99 12.11 -6.94 4.19
N HIS A 100 12.94 -7.06 3.14
CA HIS A 100 12.89 -6.21 1.96
C HIS A 100 11.64 -6.45 1.09
N SER A 101 10.99 -7.59 1.21
CA SER A 101 9.67 -7.81 0.60
C SER A 101 8.57 -7.00 1.31
N ALA A 102 8.69 -6.82 2.63
CA ALA A 102 7.69 -6.15 3.46
C ALA A 102 7.96 -4.66 3.70
N GLY A 103 9.24 -4.25 3.70
CA GLY A 103 9.68 -2.92 4.15
C GLY A 103 9.32 -1.75 3.25
N THR A 104 8.73 -1.99 2.10
CA THR A 104 8.18 -0.95 1.22
C THR A 104 6.79 -0.45 1.64
N TYR A 105 6.19 -1.05 2.67
CA TYR A 105 4.86 -0.65 3.15
C TYR A 105 4.84 0.80 3.65
N ARG A 106 3.76 1.52 3.30
CA ARG A 106 3.50 2.89 3.74
C ARG A 106 2.16 2.98 4.46
N LEU A 107 2.19 3.47 5.70
CA LEU A 107 0.97 3.68 6.49
C LEU A 107 0.05 4.74 5.87
N SER A 108 0.64 5.78 5.26
CA SER A 108 -0.09 6.93 4.71
C SER A 108 -1.13 6.56 3.64
N ASP A 109 -0.78 5.64 2.74
CA ASP A 109 -1.66 5.22 1.63
C ASP A 109 -1.90 3.71 1.56
N GLY A 110 -1.26 2.92 2.41
CA GLY A 110 -1.42 1.47 2.46
C GLY A 110 -0.80 0.71 1.29
N ARG A 111 0.07 1.35 0.53
CA ARG A 111 0.76 0.73 -0.61
C ARG A 111 2.10 0.15 -0.20
N GLY A 112 2.71 -0.62 -1.08
CA GLY A 112 3.93 -1.37 -0.82
C GLY A 112 3.67 -2.62 0.01
N GLY A 113 4.75 -3.16 0.62
CA GLY A 113 4.69 -4.35 1.45
C GLY A 113 4.82 -5.67 0.70
N GLY A 114 4.66 -6.78 1.41
CA GLY A 114 4.85 -8.14 0.91
C GLY A 114 3.64 -8.76 0.25
N GLY A 115 2.51 -8.04 0.19
CA GLY A 115 1.19 -8.58 -0.08
C GLY A 115 0.97 -9.19 -1.46
N ARG A 116 1.84 -8.91 -2.45
CA ARG A 116 1.67 -9.32 -3.85
C ARG A 116 2.93 -9.89 -4.49
N GLY A 117 4.01 -10.07 -3.72
CA GLY A 117 5.30 -10.56 -4.24
C GLY A 117 6.00 -9.59 -5.19
N GLN A 118 5.84 -8.30 -4.97
CA GLN A 118 6.34 -7.23 -5.84
C GLN A 118 7.86 -7.16 -5.97
N GLN A 119 8.61 -7.74 -5.02
CA GLN A 119 10.07 -7.83 -5.10
C GLN A 119 10.57 -8.60 -6.35
N ARG A 120 9.70 -9.31 -7.06
CA ARG A 120 10.03 -10.01 -8.32
C ARG A 120 10.17 -9.07 -9.51
N PHE A 121 9.64 -7.86 -9.43
CA PHE A 121 9.46 -6.94 -10.56
C PHE A 121 10.29 -5.68 -10.43
N ALA A 122 10.60 -5.08 -11.57
CA ALA A 122 11.13 -3.73 -11.62
C ALA A 122 10.11 -2.71 -11.01
N PRO A 123 10.57 -1.63 -10.37
CA PRO A 123 11.97 -1.31 -10.11
C PRO A 123 12.56 -2.01 -8.89
N LEU A 124 11.73 -2.61 -8.03
CA LEU A 124 12.15 -3.15 -6.71
C LEU A 124 13.25 -4.21 -6.83
N ASN A 125 13.15 -5.12 -7.81
CA ASN A 125 14.15 -6.18 -8.00
C ASN A 125 15.55 -5.64 -8.34
N SER A 126 15.64 -4.37 -8.74
CA SER A 126 16.87 -3.73 -9.22
C SER A 126 17.29 -2.54 -8.35
N TRP A 127 16.60 -2.25 -7.25
CA TRP A 127 17.05 -1.22 -6.32
C TRP A 127 18.40 -1.57 -5.70
N PRO A 128 19.29 -0.59 -5.46
CA PRO A 128 20.60 -0.82 -4.84
C PRO A 128 20.51 -1.54 -3.50
N ASP A 129 19.46 -1.25 -2.70
CA ASP A 129 19.24 -1.89 -1.40
C ASP A 129 18.82 -3.37 -1.53
N ASN A 130 18.39 -3.80 -2.70
CA ASN A 130 18.05 -5.19 -3.01
C ASN A 130 19.19 -5.97 -3.67
N VAL A 131 20.41 -5.42 -3.64
CA VAL A 131 21.60 -6.09 -4.20
C VAL A 131 21.73 -7.54 -3.69
N ASN A 132 21.89 -8.48 -4.62
CA ASN A 132 22.01 -9.92 -4.38
C ASN A 132 20.78 -10.64 -3.83
N ILE A 133 19.62 -9.99 -3.68
CA ILE A 133 18.35 -10.67 -3.31
C ILE A 133 17.80 -11.52 -4.48
N ASP A 134 18.15 -11.20 -5.70
CA ASP A 134 17.90 -12.05 -6.88
C ASP A 134 18.42 -13.48 -6.70
N LYS A 135 19.60 -13.67 -6.06
CA LYS A 135 20.15 -14.98 -5.70
C LYS A 135 19.26 -15.69 -4.70
N SER A 136 18.74 -14.99 -3.69
CA SER A 136 17.82 -15.57 -2.71
C SER A 136 16.56 -16.15 -3.37
N ARG A 137 15.94 -15.40 -4.28
CA ARG A 137 14.78 -15.89 -5.04
C ARG A 137 15.14 -17.07 -5.93
N ARG A 138 16.36 -17.07 -6.54
CA ARG A 138 16.82 -18.19 -7.37
C ARG A 138 17.05 -19.45 -6.54
N LEU A 139 17.58 -19.34 -5.31
CA LEU A 139 17.71 -20.46 -4.36
C LEU A 139 16.37 -21.07 -3.99
N LEU A 140 15.29 -20.26 -3.93
CA LEU A 140 13.93 -20.72 -3.63
C LEU A 140 13.22 -21.39 -4.82
N TRP A 141 13.68 -21.18 -6.05
CA TRP A 141 12.97 -21.67 -7.23
C TRP A 141 12.67 -23.16 -7.20
N PRO A 142 13.58 -24.09 -6.82
CA PRO A 142 13.27 -25.51 -6.75
C PRO A 142 12.11 -25.83 -5.81
N ILE A 143 11.98 -25.11 -4.70
CA ILE A 143 10.88 -25.24 -3.75
C ILE A 143 9.59 -24.70 -4.38
N LYS A 144 9.61 -23.50 -4.94
CA LYS A 144 8.45 -22.93 -5.63
C LYS A 144 7.98 -23.84 -6.76
N GLN A 145 8.89 -24.40 -7.53
CA GLN A 145 8.60 -25.34 -8.59
C GLN A 145 7.90 -26.60 -8.08
N LYS A 146 8.37 -27.16 -6.95
CA LYS A 146 7.81 -28.36 -6.34
C LYS A 146 6.38 -28.15 -5.83
N TYR A 147 6.12 -27.03 -5.17
CA TYR A 147 4.82 -26.77 -4.54
C TYR A 147 3.84 -26.00 -5.46
N GLY A 148 4.33 -25.39 -6.52
CA GLY A 148 3.53 -24.76 -7.57
C GLY A 148 2.61 -23.66 -7.02
N GLN A 149 1.34 -23.71 -7.43
CA GLN A 149 0.35 -22.69 -7.08
C GLN A 149 -0.26 -22.88 -5.67
N LYS A 150 0.09 -23.94 -4.96
CA LYS A 150 -0.33 -24.15 -3.56
C LYS A 150 0.30 -23.17 -2.58
N ILE A 151 1.38 -22.53 -2.97
CA ILE A 151 2.02 -21.41 -2.24
C ILE A 151 2.36 -20.30 -3.22
N SER A 152 1.90 -19.07 -2.96
CA SER A 152 2.28 -17.89 -3.72
C SER A 152 3.74 -17.54 -3.50
N TRP A 153 4.34 -16.78 -4.42
CA TRP A 153 5.65 -16.18 -4.17
C TRP A 153 5.60 -15.22 -2.97
N ALA A 154 4.53 -14.44 -2.88
CA ALA A 154 4.36 -13.49 -1.77
C ALA A 154 4.42 -14.18 -0.41
N ASP A 155 3.67 -15.28 -0.23
CA ASP A 155 3.71 -16.06 1.02
C ASP A 155 5.01 -16.83 1.20
N LEU A 156 5.59 -17.38 0.14
CA LEU A 156 6.87 -18.12 0.22
C LEU A 156 8.02 -17.22 0.66
N LEU A 157 8.11 -15.98 0.14
CA LEU A 157 9.15 -15.03 0.54
C LEU A 157 9.10 -14.72 2.04
N ILE A 158 7.90 -14.54 2.60
CA ILE A 158 7.72 -14.24 4.03
C ILE A 158 7.92 -15.50 4.89
N LEU A 159 7.35 -16.63 4.51
CA LEU A 159 7.51 -17.90 5.23
C LEU A 159 8.99 -18.30 5.33
N THR A 160 9.76 -18.09 4.28
CA THR A 160 11.18 -18.41 4.26
C THR A 160 11.95 -17.63 5.32
N GLY A 161 11.63 -16.34 5.55
CA GLY A 161 12.23 -15.56 6.63
C GLY A 161 11.88 -16.11 8.02
N ASN A 162 10.64 -16.54 8.22
CA ASN A 162 10.23 -17.19 9.47
C ASN A 162 11.00 -18.50 9.73
N VAL A 163 11.06 -19.37 8.72
CA VAL A 163 11.81 -20.63 8.83
C VAL A 163 13.31 -20.37 9.06
N ALA A 164 13.86 -19.31 8.45
CA ALA A 164 15.24 -18.89 8.68
C ALA A 164 15.47 -18.53 10.16
N LEU A 165 14.61 -17.71 10.75
CA LEU A 165 14.66 -17.35 12.17
C LEU A 165 14.56 -18.57 13.07
N GLU A 166 13.61 -19.48 12.79
CA GLU A 166 13.40 -20.70 13.56
C GLU A 166 14.63 -21.63 13.53
N THR A 167 15.25 -21.81 12.37
CA THR A 167 16.42 -22.68 12.20
C THR A 167 17.68 -22.14 12.91
N MET A 168 17.71 -20.84 13.15
CA MET A 168 18.77 -20.16 13.92
C MET A 168 18.41 -20.00 15.40
N GLY A 169 17.36 -20.69 15.89
CA GLY A 169 17.02 -20.77 17.30
C GLY A 169 16.10 -19.67 17.82
N PHE A 170 15.50 -18.85 16.93
CA PHE A 170 14.56 -17.84 17.32
C PHE A 170 13.10 -18.35 17.22
N ARG A 171 12.30 -18.08 18.25
CA ARG A 171 10.86 -18.40 18.24
C ARG A 171 10.07 -17.23 17.68
N THR A 172 9.52 -17.38 16.48
CA THR A 172 8.65 -16.37 15.84
C THR A 172 7.30 -16.24 16.57
N PHE A 173 6.61 -15.12 16.38
CA PHE A 173 5.23 -14.93 16.87
C PHE A 173 4.22 -15.80 16.11
N GLY A 174 4.53 -16.15 14.88
CA GLY A 174 3.74 -16.98 13.98
C GLY A 174 3.89 -16.57 12.52
N PHE A 175 3.09 -17.21 11.67
CA PHE A 175 3.00 -16.93 10.25
C PHE A 175 1.56 -17.14 9.78
N ALA A 176 1.08 -16.21 8.96
CA ALA A 176 -0.16 -16.39 8.22
C ALA A 176 0.09 -16.22 6.72
N ALA A 177 -0.41 -17.14 5.92
CA ALA A 177 -0.53 -17.03 4.48
C ALA A 177 -1.82 -16.30 4.10
N GLY A 178 -2.03 -16.08 2.81
CA GLY A 178 -3.21 -15.42 2.24
C GLY A 178 -2.86 -14.26 1.31
N ARG A 179 -1.57 -14.12 0.94
CA ARG A 179 -1.09 -13.15 -0.05
C ARG A 179 -1.17 -13.77 -1.43
N GLU A 180 -1.91 -13.14 -2.31
CA GLU A 180 -2.03 -13.57 -3.71
C GLU A 180 -0.93 -12.92 -4.55
N ASP A 181 -0.36 -13.68 -5.48
CA ASP A 181 0.60 -13.13 -6.43
C ASP A 181 -0.06 -12.21 -7.46
N THR A 182 0.69 -11.22 -7.92
CA THR A 182 0.39 -10.46 -9.13
C THR A 182 1.41 -10.77 -10.22
N TRP A 183 1.09 -10.39 -11.47
CA TRP A 183 1.85 -10.77 -12.66
C TRP A 183 2.48 -9.58 -13.36
N GLU A 184 2.38 -8.42 -12.75
CA GLU A 184 2.95 -7.15 -13.21
C GLU A 184 3.31 -6.27 -12.00
N PRO A 185 4.22 -5.29 -12.18
CA PRO A 185 4.59 -4.37 -11.11
C PRO A 185 3.42 -3.45 -10.73
N ASP A 186 3.31 -3.12 -9.44
CA ASP A 186 2.40 -2.11 -8.94
C ASP A 186 2.93 -0.71 -9.28
N LEU A 187 2.45 -0.10 -10.36
CA LEU A 187 2.92 1.21 -10.84
C LEU A 187 2.53 2.37 -9.93
N ASP A 188 1.51 2.19 -9.10
CA ASP A 188 1.06 3.15 -8.09
C ASP A 188 2.00 3.23 -6.88
N VAL A 189 2.85 2.22 -6.68
CA VAL A 189 3.95 2.24 -5.69
C VAL A 189 5.18 2.95 -6.25
N ASN A 190 5.22 3.20 -7.55
CA ASN A 190 6.30 3.92 -8.19
C ASN A 190 6.26 5.41 -7.84
N TRP A 191 7.32 5.92 -7.27
CA TRP A 191 7.41 7.24 -6.66
C TRP A 191 7.99 8.32 -7.59
N GLY A 192 7.88 8.15 -8.88
CA GLY A 192 8.41 9.04 -9.90
C GLY A 192 9.66 8.51 -10.61
N SER A 193 10.40 9.38 -11.27
CA SER A 193 11.61 8.96 -11.98
C SER A 193 12.77 8.67 -11.00
N GLU A 194 13.60 7.68 -11.30
CA GLU A 194 14.78 7.36 -10.50
C GLU A 194 15.74 8.55 -10.33
N THR A 195 15.81 9.42 -11.32
CA THR A 195 16.64 10.65 -11.24
C THR A 195 16.17 11.62 -10.18
N GLU A 196 14.87 11.68 -9.91
CA GLU A 196 14.32 12.49 -8.81
C GLU A 196 14.53 11.82 -7.45
N TRP A 197 14.61 10.52 -7.45
CA TRP A 197 14.71 9.69 -6.28
C TRP A 197 16.13 9.60 -5.74
N LEU A 198 17.11 9.51 -6.59
CA LEU A 198 18.52 9.42 -6.22
C LEU A 198 19.09 10.73 -5.65
N THR A 199 18.32 11.82 -5.64
CA THR A 199 18.74 13.04 -4.96
C THR A 199 18.64 12.88 -3.44
N HIS A 200 19.70 13.26 -2.74
CA HIS A 200 19.70 13.30 -1.28
C HIS A 200 18.59 14.19 -0.75
N ARG A 201 17.87 13.71 0.25
CA ARG A 201 16.77 14.44 0.88
C ARG A 201 17.16 14.87 2.29
N THR A 202 16.67 16.03 2.68
CA THR A 202 16.71 16.49 4.07
C THR A 202 15.34 16.23 4.72
N LEU A 203 15.26 16.12 6.05
CA LEU A 203 14.02 15.83 6.78
C LEU A 203 12.86 16.76 6.44
N ASP A 204 13.14 18.02 6.16
CA ASP A 204 12.16 19.04 5.75
C ASP A 204 11.57 18.82 4.35
N LYS A 205 12.17 17.95 3.53
CA LYS A 205 11.70 17.59 2.18
C LYS A 205 10.91 16.29 2.11
N PHE A 206 10.62 15.65 3.23
CA PHE A 206 9.88 14.40 3.29
C PHE A 206 8.36 14.56 3.18
N ASN A 207 7.88 15.53 2.44
CA ASN A 207 6.45 15.76 2.25
C ASN A 207 5.76 14.75 1.32
N ASN A 208 6.50 13.83 0.72
CA ASN A 208 5.95 12.77 -0.11
C ASN A 208 5.77 11.49 0.71
N PRO A 209 4.75 10.67 0.43
CA PRO A 209 4.43 9.46 1.20
C PRO A 209 5.39 8.30 0.94
N LEU A 210 6.69 8.57 0.81
CA LEU A 210 7.71 7.55 0.56
C LEU A 210 7.94 6.69 1.80
N GLY A 211 8.07 5.39 1.62
CA GLY A 211 8.46 4.45 2.68
C GLY A 211 9.95 4.48 2.99
N ALA A 212 10.77 5.11 2.14
CA ALA A 212 12.21 5.26 2.29
C ALA A 212 12.61 6.73 2.31
N THR A 213 13.68 7.05 3.01
CA THR A 213 14.24 8.40 3.10
C THR A 213 15.17 8.72 1.95
N GLU A 214 15.78 7.71 1.36
CA GLU A 214 16.61 7.81 0.15
C GLU A 214 16.09 6.81 -0.88
N MET A 215 16.16 7.19 -2.13
CA MET A 215 15.70 6.37 -3.21
C MET A 215 16.53 5.12 -3.40
N GLY A 216 15.84 4.02 -3.67
CA GLY A 216 16.47 2.71 -3.80
C GLY A 216 16.93 2.13 -2.45
N LEU A 217 16.75 2.84 -1.35
CA LEU A 217 16.92 2.34 0.00
C LEU A 217 15.55 2.10 0.64
N ILE A 218 15.33 0.88 1.13
CA ILE A 218 14.07 0.52 1.79
C ILE A 218 13.98 1.18 3.18
N TYR A 219 15.14 1.49 3.76
CA TYR A 219 15.24 2.10 5.09
C TYR A 219 15.99 3.42 5.06
N VAL A 220 17.23 3.39 5.54
CA VAL A 220 18.11 4.55 5.68
C VAL A 220 19.50 4.20 5.18
N ASN A 221 20.28 5.23 4.86
CA ASN A 221 21.68 5.04 4.54
C ASN A 221 22.43 4.54 5.79
N PRO A 222 23.05 3.35 5.75
CA PRO A 222 23.73 2.76 6.90
C PRO A 222 24.97 3.54 7.35
N GLU A 223 25.49 4.41 6.49
CA GLU A 223 26.60 5.32 6.80
C GLU A 223 26.13 6.64 7.44
N GLY A 224 24.82 6.78 7.70
CA GLY A 224 24.18 8.02 8.12
C GLY A 224 23.70 8.89 6.93
N PRO A 225 22.93 9.95 7.17
CA PRO A 225 22.41 10.80 6.13
C PRO A 225 23.53 11.36 5.23
N ASN A 226 23.41 11.17 3.91
CA ASN A 226 24.43 11.57 2.95
C ASN A 226 25.83 10.96 3.24
N ALA A 227 25.88 9.79 3.85
CA ALA A 227 27.12 9.12 4.29
C ALA A 227 27.99 10.01 5.19
N ASN A 228 27.38 10.75 6.11
CA ASN A 228 28.08 11.71 6.98
C ASN A 228 28.78 11.07 8.19
N GLY A 229 28.51 9.79 8.47
CA GLY A 229 29.08 9.07 9.61
C GLY A 229 28.60 9.55 10.98
N ASP A 230 27.48 10.28 11.07
CA ASP A 230 26.92 10.78 12.33
C ASP A 230 25.72 9.96 12.83
N PRO A 231 25.88 9.17 13.91
CA PRO A 231 24.80 8.38 14.46
C PRO A 231 23.61 9.17 15.01
N VAL A 232 23.85 10.40 15.50
CA VAL A 232 22.78 11.23 16.08
C VAL A 232 21.82 11.72 15.00
N SER A 233 22.36 12.23 13.90
CA SER A 233 21.55 12.64 12.76
C SER A 233 20.85 11.45 12.10
N ALA A 234 21.47 10.28 12.07
CA ALA A 234 20.88 9.04 11.53
C ALA A 234 19.63 8.60 12.29
N ALA A 235 19.55 8.81 13.61
CA ALA A 235 18.43 8.44 14.45
C ALA A 235 17.11 9.08 13.99
N ALA A 236 17.14 10.33 13.55
CA ALA A 236 15.96 11.04 13.04
C ALA A 236 15.43 10.42 11.74
N PHE A 237 16.32 10.01 10.84
CA PHE A 237 15.96 9.32 9.59
C PHE A 237 15.41 7.92 9.84
N ILE A 238 16.00 7.19 10.78
CA ILE A 238 15.51 5.88 11.22
C ILE A 238 14.06 6.02 11.72
N ARG A 239 13.82 6.96 12.64
CA ARG A 239 12.49 7.19 13.24
C ARG A 239 11.44 7.52 12.17
N GLU A 240 11.76 8.43 11.26
CA GLU A 240 10.88 8.82 10.17
C GLU A 240 10.53 7.64 9.25
N THR A 241 11.54 6.88 8.81
CA THR A 241 11.35 5.74 7.92
C THR A 241 10.52 4.64 8.58
N PHE A 242 10.82 4.27 9.82
CA PHE A 242 10.10 3.22 10.53
C PHE A 242 8.68 3.64 10.92
N ALA A 243 8.46 4.92 11.26
CA ALA A 243 7.12 5.47 11.48
C ALA A 243 6.24 5.36 10.22
N ARG A 244 6.80 5.58 9.03
CA ARG A 244 6.09 5.37 7.74
C ARG A 244 5.70 3.91 7.51
N MET A 245 6.45 2.96 8.06
CA MET A 245 6.11 1.54 8.08
C MET A 245 5.18 1.16 9.24
N ALA A 246 4.64 2.11 9.97
CA ALA A 246 3.79 1.95 11.16
C ALA A 246 4.51 1.38 12.38
N MET A 247 5.84 1.53 12.50
CA MET A 247 6.63 1.07 13.64
C MET A 247 6.87 2.21 14.63
N ASN A 248 6.69 1.94 15.92
CA ASN A 248 7.11 2.83 17.00
C ASN A 248 8.59 2.63 17.35
N ASP A 249 9.11 3.44 18.29
CA ASP A 249 10.53 3.39 18.67
C ASP A 249 10.94 2.03 19.26
N GLU A 250 10.10 1.36 20.04
CA GLU A 250 10.39 0.03 20.58
C GLU A 250 10.45 -1.03 19.49
N GLU A 251 9.47 -1.04 18.60
CA GLU A 251 9.45 -1.94 17.43
C GLU A 251 10.64 -1.70 16.51
N THR A 252 11.04 -0.44 16.34
CA THR A 252 12.22 -0.03 15.54
C THR A 252 13.51 -0.60 16.13
N VAL A 253 13.75 -0.36 17.41
CA VAL A 253 14.97 -0.89 18.11
C VAL A 253 14.98 -2.41 18.10
N ALA A 254 13.83 -3.05 18.34
CA ALA A 254 13.70 -4.50 18.32
C ALA A 254 14.00 -5.09 16.93
N LEU A 255 13.48 -4.46 15.87
CA LEU A 255 13.70 -4.90 14.49
C LEU A 255 15.16 -4.76 14.09
N ILE A 256 15.81 -3.62 14.36
CA ILE A 256 17.22 -3.39 14.00
C ILE A 256 18.12 -4.38 14.79
N GLY A 257 18.01 -4.41 16.12
CA GLY A 257 18.81 -5.31 16.94
C GLY A 257 18.57 -6.78 16.65
N GLY A 258 17.32 -7.16 16.36
CA GLY A 258 16.93 -8.53 16.01
C GLY A 258 17.47 -8.96 14.66
N GLY A 259 17.33 -8.09 13.65
CA GLY A 259 17.85 -8.34 12.29
C GLY A 259 19.38 -8.41 12.28
N HIS A 260 20.04 -7.45 12.93
CA HIS A 260 21.50 -7.36 12.98
C HIS A 260 22.16 -8.35 13.97
N THR A 261 21.38 -9.15 14.70
CA THR A 261 21.88 -10.35 15.37
C THR A 261 22.48 -11.34 14.38
N PHE A 262 22.00 -11.35 13.13
CA PHE A 262 22.31 -12.36 12.13
C PHE A 262 23.14 -11.83 10.96
N GLY A 263 24.03 -12.69 10.45
CA GLY A 263 24.73 -12.48 9.19
C GLY A 263 25.79 -11.39 9.20
N LYS A 264 26.03 -10.88 8.01
CA LYS A 264 27.00 -9.81 7.74
C LYS A 264 26.59 -8.98 6.53
N THR A 265 27.18 -7.79 6.39
CA THR A 265 27.20 -7.03 5.14
C THR A 265 28.40 -7.44 4.27
N HIS A 266 28.38 -7.08 2.98
CA HIS A 266 29.42 -7.42 2.01
C HIS A 266 29.96 -6.16 1.32
N GLY A 267 31.25 -5.96 1.40
CA GLY A 267 31.96 -4.83 0.81
C GLY A 267 33.42 -5.19 0.55
N ALA A 268 33.68 -6.38 -0.01
CA ALA A 268 35.02 -6.92 -0.23
C ALA A 268 35.88 -6.04 -1.16
N ALA A 269 35.26 -5.25 -2.05
CA ALA A 269 35.95 -4.38 -2.98
C ALA A 269 35.05 -3.19 -3.39
N PRO A 270 35.62 -2.17 -4.07
CA PRO A 270 34.87 -1.03 -4.59
C PRO A 270 33.72 -1.42 -5.52
N GLU A 271 32.67 -0.62 -5.53
CA GLU A 271 31.45 -0.84 -6.31
C GLU A 271 31.70 -0.98 -7.82
N SER A 272 32.81 -0.41 -8.33
CA SER A 272 33.22 -0.52 -9.74
C SER A 272 33.41 -1.96 -10.23
N HIS A 273 33.57 -2.93 -9.31
CA HIS A 273 33.64 -4.35 -9.61
C HIS A 273 32.26 -5.02 -9.71
N LYS A 274 31.21 -4.36 -9.24
CA LYS A 274 29.84 -4.88 -9.24
C LYS A 274 29.22 -4.67 -10.60
N GLY A 275 28.71 -5.73 -11.21
CA GLY A 275 27.99 -5.66 -12.48
C GLY A 275 26.65 -4.95 -12.39
N PRO A 276 25.94 -4.79 -13.52
CA PRO A 276 24.65 -4.10 -13.55
C PRO A 276 23.58 -4.85 -12.74
N ASN A 277 22.53 -4.13 -12.35
CA ASN A 277 21.37 -4.71 -11.68
C ASN A 277 20.60 -5.69 -12.59
N PRO A 278 19.67 -6.51 -12.07
CA PRO A 278 18.97 -7.54 -12.84
C PRO A 278 18.30 -7.05 -14.14
N GLU A 279 17.67 -5.87 -14.10
CA GLU A 279 16.97 -5.33 -15.28
C GLU A 279 17.92 -4.76 -16.33
N ALA A 280 19.14 -4.38 -15.95
CA ALA A 280 20.17 -3.86 -16.83
C ALA A 280 21.20 -4.93 -17.25
N ALA A 281 21.13 -6.14 -16.68
CA ALA A 281 22.01 -7.24 -17.02
C ALA A 281 21.68 -7.85 -18.40
N GLY A 282 22.64 -8.49 -19.02
CA GLY A 282 22.43 -9.18 -20.30
C GLY A 282 21.44 -10.34 -20.19
N LEU A 283 20.85 -10.71 -21.32
CA LEU A 283 19.85 -11.81 -21.39
C LEU A 283 20.43 -13.15 -20.89
N GLU A 284 21.71 -13.39 -21.09
CA GLU A 284 22.43 -14.59 -20.63
C GLU A 284 22.48 -14.72 -19.11
N ALA A 285 22.35 -13.60 -18.38
CA ALA A 285 22.30 -13.60 -16.92
C ALA A 285 20.97 -14.11 -16.35
N GLN A 286 19.94 -14.24 -17.19
CA GLN A 286 18.65 -14.84 -16.84
C GLN A 286 18.00 -14.24 -15.58
N GLY A 287 18.05 -12.89 -15.46
CA GLY A 287 17.49 -12.16 -14.33
C GLY A 287 18.36 -12.15 -13.07
N LEU A 288 19.62 -12.58 -13.17
CA LEU A 288 20.63 -12.38 -12.13
C LEU A 288 21.43 -11.11 -12.44
N GLY A 289 21.52 -10.21 -11.50
CA GLY A 289 22.29 -8.99 -11.60
C GLY A 289 23.49 -8.97 -10.65
N TRP A 290 24.19 -7.84 -10.61
CA TRP A 290 25.30 -7.55 -9.71
C TRP A 290 26.39 -8.63 -9.70
N ILE A 291 26.65 -9.22 -10.88
CA ILE A 291 27.70 -10.22 -11.04
C ILE A 291 29.05 -9.52 -10.90
N SER A 292 29.77 -9.83 -9.81
CA SER A 292 31.04 -9.20 -9.53
C SER A 292 32.17 -9.85 -10.32
N ASN A 293 33.13 -9.04 -10.77
CA ASN A 293 34.40 -9.50 -11.35
C ASN A 293 35.57 -9.49 -10.36
N TYR A 294 35.30 -9.22 -9.08
CA TYR A 294 36.30 -9.25 -8.03
C TYR A 294 36.45 -10.66 -7.46
N GLY A 295 37.67 -11.19 -7.46
CA GLY A 295 37.97 -12.53 -6.94
C GLY A 295 37.07 -13.61 -7.52
N THR A 296 36.37 -14.34 -6.66
CA THR A 296 35.38 -15.36 -7.05
C THR A 296 34.02 -14.78 -7.42
N GLY A 297 33.77 -13.50 -7.13
CA GLY A 297 32.47 -12.82 -7.30
C GLY A 297 31.41 -13.19 -6.27
N SER A 298 31.73 -14.08 -5.32
CA SER A 298 30.81 -14.59 -4.29
C SER A 298 31.58 -14.93 -3.01
N ALA A 299 30.92 -15.49 -2.01
CA ALA A 299 31.52 -15.82 -0.72
C ALA A 299 32.25 -14.62 -0.09
N GLY A 300 33.51 -14.80 0.34
CA GLY A 300 34.33 -13.72 0.93
C GLY A 300 34.65 -12.56 -0.03
N ASP A 301 34.49 -12.77 -1.33
CA ASP A 301 34.69 -11.74 -2.38
C ASP A 301 33.39 -11.03 -2.78
N ALA A 302 32.26 -11.30 -2.11
CA ALA A 302 30.98 -10.73 -2.47
C ALA A 302 30.96 -9.21 -2.22
N ILE A 303 30.28 -8.50 -3.13
CA ILE A 303 30.03 -7.06 -3.01
C ILE A 303 28.51 -6.84 -2.94
N GLY A 304 28.08 -6.23 -1.83
CA GLY A 304 26.70 -5.85 -1.60
C GLY A 304 26.54 -4.35 -1.39
N SER A 305 26.35 -3.94 -0.14
CA SER A 305 26.24 -2.55 0.29
C SER A 305 27.56 -1.76 0.26
N GLY A 306 28.69 -2.43 0.11
CA GLY A 306 30.01 -1.84 0.26
C GLY A 306 30.53 -1.81 1.69
N LEU A 307 29.73 -2.22 2.67
CA LEU A 307 30.13 -2.33 4.08
C LEU A 307 30.57 -3.75 4.41
N GLU A 308 31.57 -3.90 5.29
CA GLU A 308 32.06 -5.17 5.82
C GLU A 308 31.82 -5.21 7.33
N VAL A 309 30.59 -5.48 7.73
CA VAL A 309 30.16 -5.48 9.13
C VAL A 309 29.60 -6.84 9.51
N THR A 310 30.09 -7.37 10.64
CA THR A 310 29.50 -8.53 11.32
C THR A 310 29.34 -8.18 12.80
N TRP A 311 28.11 -8.19 13.27
CA TRP A 311 27.73 -7.61 14.57
C TRP A 311 28.00 -8.52 15.77
N THR A 312 27.90 -9.85 15.58
CA THR A 312 27.81 -10.82 16.67
C THR A 312 28.77 -11.96 16.51
N GLN A 313 29.11 -12.61 17.65
CA GLN A 313 29.98 -13.78 17.68
C GLN A 313 29.29 -15.05 17.14
N THR A 314 27.96 -15.01 17.00
CA THR A 314 27.15 -16.14 16.55
C THR A 314 26.20 -15.71 15.40
N PRO A 315 26.74 -15.36 14.21
CA PRO A 315 25.95 -14.74 13.15
C PRO A 315 24.86 -15.63 12.53
N ALA A 316 24.89 -16.93 12.78
CA ALA A 316 23.88 -17.89 12.35
C ALA A 316 23.04 -18.45 13.52
N GLN A 317 23.02 -17.76 14.68
CA GLN A 317 22.28 -18.18 15.85
C GLN A 317 21.72 -16.96 16.61
N TRP A 318 20.47 -17.07 17.09
CA TRP A 318 19.84 -16.05 17.94
C TRP A 318 20.64 -15.84 19.23
N SER A 319 20.89 -14.58 19.57
CA SER A 319 21.60 -14.19 20.78
C SER A 319 21.33 -12.75 21.18
N ASN A 320 21.78 -12.32 22.35
CA ASN A 320 21.75 -10.92 22.78
C ASN A 320 23.05 -10.16 22.46
N HIS A 321 23.98 -10.80 21.73
CA HIS A 321 25.32 -10.27 21.47
C HIS A 321 25.34 -8.92 20.76
N PHE A 322 24.28 -8.59 19.99
CA PHE A 322 24.17 -7.27 19.34
C PHE A 322 24.21 -6.15 20.40
N PHE A 323 23.30 -6.18 21.38
CA PHE A 323 23.27 -5.17 22.44
C PHE A 323 24.44 -5.28 23.41
N GLU A 324 24.93 -6.50 23.71
CA GLU A 324 26.11 -6.69 24.49
C GLU A 324 27.33 -5.99 23.87
N ASN A 325 27.58 -6.20 22.57
CA ASN A 325 28.68 -5.56 21.86
C ASN A 325 28.44 -4.05 21.72
N LEU A 326 27.22 -3.59 21.43
CA LEU A 326 26.91 -2.18 21.29
C LEU A 326 27.31 -1.37 22.52
N PHE A 327 27.10 -1.89 23.73
CA PHE A 327 27.37 -1.18 24.97
C PHE A 327 28.71 -1.53 25.61
N LYS A 328 29.30 -2.68 25.29
CA LYS A 328 30.56 -3.13 25.87
C LYS A 328 31.77 -2.34 25.37
N TYR A 329 31.80 -2.02 24.09
CA TYR A 329 32.97 -1.43 23.44
C TYR A 329 32.84 0.07 23.23
N GLU A 330 34.00 0.75 23.13
CA GLU A 330 34.15 2.04 22.49
C GLU A 330 34.26 1.80 20.97
N TRP A 331 33.64 2.65 20.17
CA TRP A 331 33.58 2.50 18.74
C TRP A 331 34.43 3.59 18.07
N VAL A 332 35.27 3.19 17.14
CA VAL A 332 36.07 4.10 16.31
C VAL A 332 35.66 3.97 14.86
N GLN A 333 35.51 5.09 14.21
CA GLN A 333 35.16 5.14 12.78
C GLN A 333 36.30 4.57 11.95
N THR A 334 35.97 3.71 11.00
CA THR A 334 36.87 3.09 10.04
C THR A 334 36.23 3.02 8.66
N ARG A 335 36.92 2.42 7.72
CA ARG A 335 36.38 2.20 6.38
C ARG A 335 36.47 0.73 6.00
N SER A 336 35.44 0.28 5.26
CA SER A 336 35.44 -1.03 4.62
C SER A 336 36.48 -1.10 3.50
N PRO A 337 36.81 -2.28 2.96
CA PRO A 337 37.64 -2.43 1.76
C PRO A 337 37.06 -1.67 0.54
N ALA A 338 35.75 -1.50 0.46
CA ALA A 338 35.08 -0.71 -0.56
C ALA A 338 35.20 0.81 -0.34
N GLY A 339 35.65 1.26 0.84
CA GLY A 339 35.82 2.68 1.19
C GLY A 339 34.66 3.28 1.98
N ASN A 340 33.60 2.53 2.28
CA ASN A 340 32.43 2.98 3.01
C ASN A 340 32.69 3.14 4.51
N ILE A 341 31.99 4.06 5.18
CA ILE A 341 32.11 4.35 6.60
C ILE A 341 31.47 3.25 7.44
N GLN A 342 32.26 2.67 8.34
CA GLN A 342 31.79 1.72 9.35
C GLN A 342 32.53 1.94 10.65
N TRP A 343 32.21 1.19 11.71
CA TRP A 343 32.78 1.34 13.03
C TRP A 343 33.34 0.03 13.50
N GLU A 344 34.54 0.08 14.14
CA GLU A 344 35.19 -1.07 14.70
C GLU A 344 35.38 -0.87 16.23
N ALA A 345 35.25 -1.95 16.97
CA ALA A 345 35.45 -1.94 18.42
C ALA A 345 36.92 -1.63 18.75
N LYS A 346 37.15 -0.53 19.49
CA LYS A 346 38.47 -0.09 19.93
C LYS A 346 39.06 -1.09 20.91
N ASP A 347 40.31 -1.43 20.71
CA ASP A 347 41.10 -2.30 21.60
C ASP A 347 40.44 -3.67 21.89
N ALA A 348 39.52 -4.12 21.03
CA ALA A 348 38.84 -5.40 21.17
C ALA A 348 39.68 -6.56 20.61
N GLU A 349 39.50 -7.73 21.20
CA GLU A 349 40.00 -8.98 20.61
C GLU A 349 39.16 -9.37 19.37
N ALA A 350 39.79 -10.10 18.45
CA ALA A 350 39.11 -10.67 17.29
C ALA A 350 38.29 -11.90 17.72
N VAL A 351 37.00 -11.70 17.94
CA VAL A 351 36.06 -12.74 18.44
C VAL A 351 35.01 -13.13 17.40
N ILE A 352 34.78 -12.31 16.38
CA ILE A 352 33.80 -12.56 15.32
C ILE A 352 34.36 -13.58 14.33
N PRO A 353 33.65 -14.69 14.02
CA PRO A 353 34.11 -15.65 13.03
C PRO A 353 34.13 -15.06 11.63
N ASP A 354 35.06 -15.50 10.79
CA ASP A 354 34.97 -15.24 9.35
C ASP A 354 33.84 -16.10 8.71
N ALA A 355 33.20 -15.57 7.70
CA ALA A 355 32.05 -16.25 7.09
C ALA A 355 32.41 -17.51 6.28
N HIS A 356 33.64 -17.58 5.76
CA HIS A 356 34.08 -18.64 4.85
C HIS A 356 35.44 -19.28 5.23
N ASP A 357 36.13 -18.72 6.23
CA ASP A 357 37.44 -19.24 6.71
C ASP A 357 37.39 -19.41 8.23
N SER A 358 37.16 -20.63 8.69
CA SER A 358 37.07 -20.96 10.13
C SER A 358 38.35 -20.69 10.93
N SER A 359 39.51 -20.49 10.27
CA SER A 359 40.75 -20.13 10.90
C SER A 359 40.90 -18.65 11.24
N LYS A 360 40.04 -17.79 10.67
CA LYS A 360 40.09 -16.35 10.82
C LYS A 360 39.00 -15.84 11.76
N LYS A 361 39.35 -14.75 12.45
CA LYS A 361 38.41 -13.97 13.27
C LYS A 361 38.63 -12.49 13.04
N HIS A 362 37.57 -11.72 13.27
CA HIS A 362 37.53 -10.27 13.12
C HIS A 362 37.12 -9.60 14.43
N LYS A 363 37.40 -8.31 14.58
CA LYS A 363 36.88 -7.52 15.69
C LYS A 363 35.38 -7.26 15.45
N PRO A 364 34.61 -7.02 16.52
CA PRO A 364 33.22 -6.54 16.36
C PRO A 364 33.15 -5.24 15.57
N THR A 365 32.16 -5.17 14.66
CA THR A 365 31.92 -4.00 13.82
C THR A 365 30.46 -3.58 13.90
N MET A 366 30.18 -2.30 13.64
CA MET A 366 28.84 -1.69 13.63
C MET A 366 28.69 -0.73 12.46
N LEU A 367 27.44 -0.52 12.07
CA LEU A 367 27.06 0.56 11.16
C LEU A 367 26.91 1.89 11.91
N THR A 368 26.94 3.00 11.21
CA THR A 368 26.59 4.32 11.80
C THR A 368 25.18 4.29 12.39
N THR A 369 24.23 3.69 11.68
CA THR A 369 22.84 3.54 12.11
C THR A 369 22.67 2.63 13.34
N ASP A 370 23.54 1.67 13.57
CA ASP A 370 23.52 0.87 14.81
C ASP A 370 23.86 1.71 16.03
N LEU A 371 24.87 2.59 15.90
CA LEU A 371 25.26 3.48 17.00
C LEU A 371 24.16 4.48 17.35
N SER A 372 23.23 4.76 16.46
CA SER A 372 22.03 5.55 16.77
C SER A 372 21.24 4.94 17.93
N LEU A 373 21.20 3.60 18.04
CA LEU A 373 20.49 2.89 19.11
C LEU A 373 21.14 3.08 20.49
N ARG A 374 22.39 3.54 20.53
CA ARG A 374 23.10 3.90 21.76
C ARG A 374 23.13 5.41 22.02
N MET A 375 23.09 6.23 20.95
CA MET A 375 23.34 7.67 21.06
C MET A 375 22.08 8.52 21.07
N ASP A 376 20.95 8.03 20.51
CA ASP A 376 19.64 8.68 20.67
C ASP A 376 19.07 8.39 22.06
N PRO A 377 18.67 9.40 22.84
CA PRO A 377 18.24 9.20 24.25
C PRO A 377 17.00 8.31 24.41
N VAL A 378 16.13 8.25 23.41
CA VAL A 378 14.92 7.39 23.44
C VAL A 378 15.32 5.95 23.12
N TYR A 379 16.06 5.77 22.03
CA TYR A 379 16.54 4.45 21.62
C TYR A 379 17.48 3.83 22.64
N GLU A 380 18.36 4.62 23.27
CA GLU A 380 19.28 4.13 24.32
C GLU A 380 18.53 3.47 25.47
N LYS A 381 17.47 4.09 25.97
CA LYS A 381 16.67 3.52 27.06
C LYS A 381 16.07 2.16 26.70
N ILE A 382 15.56 2.04 25.46
CA ILE A 382 14.99 0.80 24.96
C ILE A 382 16.09 -0.25 24.80
N SER A 383 17.20 0.13 24.19
CA SER A 383 18.36 -0.75 23.94
C SER A 383 18.96 -1.29 25.23
N ARG A 384 19.09 -0.46 26.29
CA ARG A 384 19.56 -0.89 27.61
C ARG A 384 18.57 -1.85 28.26
N ARG A 385 17.27 -1.60 28.16
CA ARG A 385 16.26 -2.55 28.66
C ARG A 385 16.36 -3.89 27.96
N PHE A 386 16.62 -3.92 26.66
CA PHE A 386 16.79 -5.15 25.89
C PHE A 386 18.12 -5.87 26.22
N LEU A 387 19.18 -5.11 26.51
CA LEU A 387 20.41 -5.66 27.02
C LEU A 387 20.21 -6.37 28.37
N GLU A 388 19.49 -5.71 29.28
CA GLU A 388 19.25 -6.21 30.65
C GLU A 388 18.18 -7.32 30.68
N ASN A 389 17.27 -7.35 29.72
CA ASN A 389 16.20 -8.33 29.64
C ASN A 389 16.10 -8.94 28.23
N PRO A 390 16.90 -9.97 27.91
CA PRO A 390 16.89 -10.66 26.62
C PRO A 390 15.53 -11.26 26.24
N GLN A 391 14.70 -11.64 27.23
CA GLN A 391 13.36 -12.17 26.97
C GLN A 391 12.42 -11.07 26.44
N ALA A 392 12.46 -9.88 27.03
CA ALA A 392 11.69 -8.73 26.52
C ALA A 392 12.12 -8.34 25.11
N PHE A 393 13.41 -8.43 24.81
CA PHE A 393 13.91 -8.23 23.45
C PHE A 393 13.36 -9.27 22.48
N ALA A 394 13.42 -10.55 22.82
CA ALA A 394 12.90 -11.63 21.98
C ALA A 394 11.39 -11.45 21.70
N GLU A 395 10.60 -11.10 22.72
CA GLU A 395 9.16 -10.86 22.56
C GLU A 395 8.88 -9.63 21.69
N ALA A 396 9.58 -8.54 21.91
CA ALA A 396 9.43 -7.32 21.10
C ALA A 396 9.79 -7.57 19.63
N PHE A 397 10.91 -8.26 19.38
CA PHE A 397 11.32 -8.61 18.01
C PHE A 397 10.34 -9.56 17.35
N ALA A 398 9.85 -10.59 18.04
CA ALA A 398 8.88 -11.53 17.48
C ALA A 398 7.57 -10.81 17.02
N ARG A 399 7.06 -9.90 17.85
CA ARG A 399 5.86 -9.11 17.55
C ARG A 399 6.11 -8.09 16.44
N ALA A 400 7.22 -7.37 16.47
CA ALA A 400 7.60 -6.39 15.48
C ALA A 400 7.85 -7.04 14.10
N TRP A 401 8.52 -8.20 14.06
CA TRP A 401 8.70 -9.00 12.86
C TRP A 401 7.37 -9.46 12.25
N PHE A 402 6.45 -9.95 13.09
CA PHE A 402 5.12 -10.34 12.63
C PHE A 402 4.35 -9.13 12.08
N LYS A 403 4.39 -7.99 12.78
CA LYS A 403 3.76 -6.76 12.30
C LYS A 403 4.36 -6.31 10.96
N LEU A 404 5.68 -6.24 10.85
CA LEU A 404 6.38 -5.86 9.61
C LEU A 404 5.91 -6.70 8.42
N THR A 405 5.84 -8.01 8.60
CA THR A 405 5.58 -8.96 7.51
C THR A 405 4.09 -9.23 7.24
N HIS A 406 3.18 -8.78 8.13
CA HIS A 406 1.74 -9.06 8.02
C HIS A 406 0.85 -7.79 8.03
N ARG A 407 1.46 -6.59 8.17
CA ARG A 407 0.70 -5.33 8.28
C ARG A 407 -0.23 -5.07 7.09
N ASP A 408 0.16 -5.49 5.90
CA ASP A 408 -0.55 -5.33 4.64
C ASP A 408 -1.42 -6.53 4.24
N LEU A 409 -1.46 -7.58 5.07
CA LEU A 409 -2.27 -8.79 4.77
C LEU A 409 -3.77 -8.55 4.99
N GLY A 410 -4.14 -7.54 5.78
CA GLY A 410 -5.52 -7.23 6.13
C GLY A 410 -6.01 -7.95 7.40
N PRO A 411 -7.34 -8.05 7.60
CA PRO A 411 -7.91 -8.63 8.80
C PRO A 411 -7.70 -10.14 8.88
N ARG A 412 -7.80 -10.68 10.10
CA ARG A 412 -7.58 -12.11 10.38
C ARG A 412 -8.44 -13.08 9.56
N SER A 413 -9.60 -12.65 9.07
CA SER A 413 -10.44 -13.46 8.17
C SER A 413 -9.73 -13.87 6.86
N ARG A 414 -8.67 -13.16 6.50
CA ARG A 414 -7.82 -13.49 5.35
C ARG A 414 -6.72 -14.50 5.67
N TYR A 415 -6.39 -14.71 6.95
CA TYR A 415 -5.24 -15.51 7.35
C TYR A 415 -5.44 -16.99 7.09
N LEU A 416 -4.42 -17.63 6.52
CA LEU A 416 -4.38 -19.07 6.22
C LEU A 416 -3.21 -19.72 6.93
N GLY A 417 -3.34 -21.02 7.17
CA GLY A 417 -2.25 -21.85 7.69
C GLY A 417 -2.33 -22.11 9.20
N PRO A 418 -1.61 -23.15 9.65
CA PRO A 418 -1.71 -23.64 11.02
C PRO A 418 -0.97 -22.76 12.05
N GLU A 419 -0.05 -21.92 11.60
CA GLU A 419 0.76 -21.05 12.46
C GLU A 419 0.21 -19.62 12.58
N ALA A 420 -0.99 -19.35 12.02
CA ALA A 420 -1.65 -18.06 12.18
C ALA A 420 -1.94 -17.79 13.67
N PRO A 421 -1.42 -16.68 14.25
CA PRO A 421 -1.60 -16.38 15.67
C PRO A 421 -3.07 -16.28 16.06
N LYS A 422 -3.40 -16.80 17.25
CA LYS A 422 -4.78 -16.70 17.80
C LYS A 422 -5.05 -15.32 18.39
N GLU A 423 -4.01 -14.63 18.83
CA GLU A 423 -4.12 -13.28 19.37
C GLU A 423 -4.61 -12.31 18.30
N VAL A 424 -5.52 -11.43 18.66
CA VAL A 424 -6.05 -10.37 17.81
C VAL A 424 -5.30 -9.09 18.13
N LEU A 425 -4.66 -8.52 17.12
CA LEU A 425 -3.86 -7.30 17.25
C LEU A 425 -4.66 -6.10 16.73
N ILE A 426 -4.54 -4.96 17.41
CA ILE A 426 -5.34 -3.77 17.11
C ILE A 426 -5.19 -3.29 15.65
N TRP A 427 -3.98 -3.40 15.09
CA TRP A 427 -3.68 -3.00 13.73
C TRP A 427 -4.24 -3.93 12.64
N GLN A 428 -4.88 -5.05 13.02
CA GLN A 428 -5.61 -5.96 12.12
C GLN A 428 -7.06 -5.50 11.88
N ASP A 429 -7.46 -4.34 12.40
CA ASP A 429 -8.80 -3.77 12.34
C ASP A 429 -9.89 -4.77 12.79
N PRO A 430 -9.79 -5.28 14.03
CA PRO A 430 -10.65 -6.34 14.49
C PRO A 430 -12.13 -5.94 14.50
N VAL A 431 -12.97 -6.89 14.18
CA VAL A 431 -14.43 -6.79 14.32
C VAL A 431 -14.93 -8.00 15.10
N PRO A 432 -16.06 -7.91 15.84
CA PRO A 432 -16.67 -9.06 16.47
C PRO A 432 -17.03 -10.13 15.44
N ALA A 433 -16.91 -11.40 15.80
CA ALA A 433 -17.45 -12.47 14.99
C ALA A 433 -18.99 -12.41 14.97
N VAL A 434 -19.61 -12.91 13.88
CA VAL A 434 -21.05 -13.11 13.85
C VAL A 434 -21.41 -14.25 14.82
N ASP A 435 -22.18 -13.95 15.86
CA ASP A 435 -22.56 -14.85 16.94
C ASP A 435 -24.07 -15.13 17.00
N HIS A 436 -24.79 -14.78 15.95
CA HIS A 436 -26.24 -14.87 15.85
C HIS A 436 -26.68 -15.30 14.45
N PRO A 437 -27.92 -15.81 14.28
CA PRO A 437 -28.49 -16.03 12.97
C PRO A 437 -28.58 -14.73 12.16
N LEU A 438 -28.25 -14.82 10.86
CA LEU A 438 -28.35 -13.70 9.95
C LEU A 438 -29.81 -13.43 9.55
N ILE A 439 -30.06 -12.18 9.16
CA ILE A 439 -31.34 -11.76 8.56
C ILE A 439 -31.53 -12.40 7.20
N ASP A 440 -32.77 -12.72 6.86
CA ASP A 440 -33.19 -13.29 5.58
C ASP A 440 -33.83 -12.23 4.65
N GLU A 441 -34.27 -12.66 3.46
CA GLU A 441 -34.86 -11.76 2.46
C GLU A 441 -36.11 -11.03 2.97
N ALA A 442 -36.94 -11.69 3.81
CA ALA A 442 -38.13 -11.07 4.39
C ALA A 442 -37.76 -9.96 5.37
N ASP A 443 -36.73 -10.22 6.20
CA ASP A 443 -36.18 -9.22 7.13
C ASP A 443 -35.59 -8.04 6.36
N VAL A 444 -34.84 -8.31 5.30
CA VAL A 444 -34.26 -7.27 4.43
C VAL A 444 -35.38 -6.38 3.85
N ALA A 445 -36.46 -6.98 3.34
CA ALA A 445 -37.60 -6.24 2.81
C ALA A 445 -38.29 -5.34 3.88
N ALA A 446 -38.46 -5.90 5.10
CA ALA A 446 -39.04 -5.17 6.21
C ALA A 446 -38.14 -4.00 6.67
N LEU A 447 -36.80 -4.20 6.72
CA LEU A 447 -35.84 -3.16 7.05
C LEU A 447 -35.78 -2.07 5.98
N LYS A 448 -35.82 -2.41 4.70
CA LYS A 448 -35.93 -1.44 3.59
C LYS A 448 -37.19 -0.56 3.74
N ALA A 449 -38.33 -1.16 4.08
CA ALA A 449 -39.55 -0.39 4.31
C ALA A 449 -39.42 0.59 5.49
N LYS A 450 -38.78 0.18 6.59
CA LYS A 450 -38.50 1.06 7.73
C LYS A 450 -37.54 2.20 7.37
N ILE A 451 -36.49 1.93 6.60
CA ILE A 451 -35.55 2.95 6.10
C ILE A 451 -36.29 3.97 5.25
N LEU A 452 -37.14 3.52 4.32
CA LEU A 452 -37.99 4.40 3.49
C LEU A 452 -38.92 5.28 4.34
N ALA A 453 -39.46 4.73 5.42
CA ALA A 453 -40.38 5.46 6.32
C ALA A 453 -39.70 6.57 7.13
N THR A 454 -38.36 6.61 7.19
CA THR A 454 -37.62 7.70 7.87
C THR A 454 -37.74 9.04 7.15
N GLY A 455 -38.06 9.04 5.85
CA GLY A 455 -38.07 10.23 5.00
C GLY A 455 -36.68 10.79 4.67
N LEU A 456 -35.61 10.06 4.97
CA LEU A 456 -34.25 10.44 4.54
C LEU A 456 -34.15 10.41 3.02
N THR A 457 -33.43 11.38 2.46
CA THR A 457 -33.24 11.51 1.01
C THR A 457 -32.26 10.46 0.46
N ALA A 458 -32.34 10.17 -0.83
CA ALA A 458 -31.35 9.31 -1.50
C ALA A 458 -29.92 9.81 -1.29
N SER A 459 -29.70 11.12 -1.36
CA SER A 459 -28.38 11.74 -1.14
C SER A 459 -27.84 11.46 0.27
N GLU A 460 -28.65 11.62 1.33
CA GLU A 460 -28.26 11.36 2.71
C GLU A 460 -27.90 9.88 2.94
N LEU A 461 -28.73 8.96 2.41
CA LEU A 461 -28.52 7.51 2.54
C LEU A 461 -27.27 7.04 1.79
N VAL A 462 -27.13 7.44 0.52
CA VAL A 462 -26.01 7.08 -0.35
C VAL A 462 -24.71 7.70 0.16
N GLY A 463 -24.74 8.98 0.56
CA GLY A 463 -23.57 9.68 1.10
C GLY A 463 -23.02 9.04 2.38
N THR A 464 -23.90 8.61 3.29
CA THR A 464 -23.51 7.91 4.51
C THR A 464 -22.88 6.53 4.25
N ALA A 465 -23.47 5.75 3.35
CA ALA A 465 -22.92 4.45 2.98
C ALA A 465 -21.58 4.59 2.23
N TRP A 466 -21.45 5.59 1.36
CA TRP A 466 -20.20 5.93 0.71
C TRP A 466 -19.13 6.32 1.73
N ALA A 467 -19.44 7.18 2.69
CA ALA A 467 -18.52 7.59 3.76
C ALA A 467 -17.97 6.39 4.55
N SER A 468 -18.81 5.39 4.80
CA SER A 468 -18.41 4.15 5.48
C SER A 468 -17.52 3.27 4.60
N ALA A 469 -17.98 2.92 3.39
CA ALA A 469 -17.34 1.93 2.53
C ALA A 469 -16.07 2.45 1.81
N SER A 470 -16.06 3.72 1.41
CA SER A 470 -14.98 4.30 0.59
C SER A 470 -13.68 4.55 1.36
N THR A 471 -13.62 4.24 2.65
CA THR A 471 -12.37 4.22 3.43
C THR A 471 -11.47 3.03 3.10
N PHE A 472 -12.00 2.03 2.38
CA PHE A 472 -11.23 0.84 1.99
C PHE A 472 -10.00 1.18 1.15
N ARG A 473 -8.90 0.47 1.43
CA ARG A 473 -7.64 0.56 0.68
C ARG A 473 -7.24 -0.83 0.18
N GLY A 474 -7.16 -0.97 -1.14
CA GLY A 474 -6.82 -2.24 -1.80
C GLY A 474 -5.38 -2.73 -1.52
N GLY A 475 -4.48 -1.83 -1.13
CA GLY A 475 -3.08 -2.15 -0.80
C GLY A 475 -2.98 -3.01 0.47
N ASP A 476 -3.42 -2.47 1.60
CA ASP A 476 -3.30 -3.11 2.92
C ASP A 476 -4.61 -3.70 3.45
N LYS A 477 -5.71 -3.65 2.67
CA LYS A 477 -7.01 -4.22 3.01
C LYS A 477 -7.66 -3.61 4.27
N ARG A 478 -7.32 -2.37 4.58
CA ARG A 478 -7.87 -1.62 5.72
C ARG A 478 -9.07 -0.78 5.29
N GLY A 479 -9.86 -0.37 6.27
CA GLY A 479 -11.08 0.41 6.03
C GLY A 479 -12.23 -0.46 5.51
N GLY A 480 -13.24 0.21 4.93
CA GLY A 480 -14.46 -0.43 4.45
C GLY A 480 -15.64 -0.31 5.41
N ALA A 481 -16.78 -0.85 4.99
CA ALA A 481 -18.05 -0.71 5.71
C ALA A 481 -18.16 -1.58 6.97
N ASN A 482 -17.42 -2.69 7.03
CA ASN A 482 -17.47 -3.61 8.17
C ASN A 482 -16.91 -2.94 9.43
N GLY A 483 -17.58 -3.16 10.55
CA GLY A 483 -17.26 -2.48 11.81
C GLY A 483 -18.03 -1.19 12.04
N ALA A 484 -18.71 -0.63 11.03
CA ALA A 484 -19.42 0.66 11.14
C ALA A 484 -18.57 1.77 11.77
N ARG A 485 -17.25 1.80 11.49
CA ARG A 485 -16.33 2.74 12.14
C ARG A 485 -16.57 4.20 11.78
N VAL A 486 -17.37 4.45 10.74
CA VAL A 486 -17.83 5.80 10.39
C VAL A 486 -18.57 6.51 11.55
N ARG A 487 -19.13 5.75 12.53
CA ARG A 487 -19.76 6.29 13.74
C ARG A 487 -18.79 6.57 14.88
N LEU A 488 -17.55 6.10 14.78
CA LEU A 488 -16.51 6.18 15.80
C LEU A 488 -15.46 7.24 15.44
N ALA A 489 -14.75 7.73 16.46
CA ALA A 489 -13.56 8.55 16.22
C ALA A 489 -12.47 7.72 15.51
N PRO A 490 -11.70 8.31 14.57
CA PRO A 490 -11.79 9.72 14.14
C PRO A 490 -12.78 9.95 12.99
N GLN A 491 -13.35 8.90 12.38
CA GLN A 491 -14.10 9.00 11.11
C GLN A 491 -15.38 9.84 11.23
N LYS A 492 -16.08 9.77 12.36
CA LYS A 492 -17.30 10.54 12.60
C LYS A 492 -17.10 12.06 12.54
N ASP A 493 -15.86 12.51 12.82
CA ASP A 493 -15.50 13.91 12.93
C ASP A 493 -14.82 14.46 11.67
N TRP A 494 -14.57 13.61 10.65
CA TRP A 494 -13.97 14.05 9.39
C TRP A 494 -14.89 15.00 8.64
N GLU A 495 -14.35 16.14 8.21
CA GLU A 495 -15.11 17.18 7.48
C GLU A 495 -15.83 16.60 6.25
N VAL A 496 -15.13 15.73 5.48
CA VAL A 496 -15.67 15.07 4.29
C VAL A 496 -16.92 14.23 4.57
N ASN A 497 -17.14 13.80 5.81
CA ASN A 497 -18.29 12.98 6.23
C ASN A 497 -19.48 13.82 6.71
N GLU A 498 -19.36 15.14 6.72
CA GLU A 498 -20.43 16.07 7.12
C GLU A 498 -21.05 15.65 8.47
N PRO A 499 -20.33 15.83 9.61
CA PRO A 499 -20.67 15.24 10.92
C PRO A 499 -22.11 15.43 11.36
N ALA A 500 -22.73 16.57 11.07
CA ALA A 500 -24.12 16.84 11.44
C ALA A 500 -25.12 15.98 10.66
N GLN A 501 -24.92 15.85 9.34
CA GLN A 501 -25.74 14.99 8.49
C GLN A 501 -25.52 13.52 8.83
N LEU A 502 -24.26 13.11 8.99
CA LEU A 502 -23.90 11.75 9.39
C LEU A 502 -24.60 11.37 10.70
N ALA A 503 -24.55 12.21 11.73
CA ALA A 503 -25.21 11.95 13.03
C ALA A 503 -26.73 11.80 12.89
N LYS A 504 -27.39 12.61 12.03
CA LYS A 504 -28.82 12.50 11.73
C LYS A 504 -29.18 11.13 11.14
N VAL A 505 -28.44 10.70 10.13
CA VAL A 505 -28.69 9.41 9.46
C VAL A 505 -28.42 8.25 10.42
N LEU A 506 -27.28 8.26 11.10
CA LEU A 506 -26.90 7.20 12.06
C LEU A 506 -27.95 7.07 13.19
N SER A 507 -28.43 8.17 13.77
CA SER A 507 -29.47 8.14 14.79
C SER A 507 -30.75 7.43 14.34
N SER A 508 -31.16 7.66 13.08
CA SER A 508 -32.31 6.98 12.49
C SER A 508 -32.08 5.49 12.28
N LEU A 509 -30.90 5.11 11.79
CA LEU A 509 -30.52 3.71 11.56
C LEU A 509 -30.34 2.94 12.89
N GLU A 510 -29.76 3.55 13.92
CA GLU A 510 -29.65 2.97 15.24
C GLU A 510 -31.00 2.73 15.91
N ALA A 511 -31.97 3.61 15.67
CA ALA A 511 -33.34 3.39 16.15
C ALA A 511 -33.98 2.16 15.47
N ILE A 512 -33.81 2.02 14.16
CA ILE A 512 -34.27 0.85 13.40
C ILE A 512 -33.58 -0.42 13.90
N GLN A 513 -32.26 -0.38 14.12
CA GLN A 513 -31.48 -1.51 14.63
C GLN A 513 -32.03 -2.00 15.97
N ARG A 514 -32.20 -1.07 16.94
CA ARG A 514 -32.70 -1.39 18.27
C ARG A 514 -34.11 -2.00 18.20
N GLU A 515 -35.01 -1.37 17.44
CA GLU A 515 -36.37 -1.86 17.28
C GLU A 515 -36.42 -3.26 16.67
N PHE A 516 -35.68 -3.47 15.58
CA PHE A 516 -35.60 -4.76 14.90
C PHE A 516 -35.03 -5.84 15.83
N ASN A 517 -33.87 -5.61 16.43
CA ASN A 517 -33.18 -6.61 17.26
C ASN A 517 -33.96 -7.00 18.53
N VAL A 518 -34.71 -6.08 19.10
CA VAL A 518 -35.61 -6.36 20.30
C VAL A 518 -36.83 -7.16 19.88
N ALA A 519 -37.35 -6.98 18.67
CA ALA A 519 -38.54 -7.67 18.17
C ALA A 519 -38.28 -9.13 17.77
N GLN A 520 -37.04 -9.56 17.60
CA GLN A 520 -36.70 -10.92 17.17
C GLN A 520 -36.80 -11.94 18.32
N SER A 521 -37.61 -12.97 18.14
CA SER A 521 -37.77 -14.07 19.09
C SER A 521 -36.81 -15.24 18.81
N ASP A 522 -36.25 -15.33 17.61
CA ASP A 522 -35.37 -16.40 17.13
C ASP A 522 -33.86 -16.05 17.28
N GLY A 523 -33.55 -14.90 17.88
CA GLY A 523 -32.18 -14.46 18.12
C GLY A 523 -31.49 -13.82 16.90
N LYS A 524 -32.19 -13.63 15.77
CA LYS A 524 -31.65 -12.87 14.64
C LYS A 524 -31.29 -11.44 15.05
N LYS A 525 -30.24 -10.91 14.45
CA LYS A 525 -29.82 -9.52 14.64
C LYS A 525 -29.35 -8.93 13.33
N VAL A 526 -29.46 -7.61 13.23
CA VAL A 526 -28.84 -6.80 12.18
C VAL A 526 -27.81 -5.87 12.82
N SER A 527 -26.62 -5.78 12.25
CA SER A 527 -25.59 -4.82 12.65
C SER A 527 -25.89 -3.44 12.08
N LEU A 528 -25.33 -2.40 12.69
CA LEU A 528 -25.39 -1.06 12.14
C LEU A 528 -24.58 -0.98 10.82
N ALA A 529 -23.48 -1.72 10.72
CA ALA A 529 -22.69 -1.84 9.50
C ALA A 529 -23.53 -2.36 8.32
N ASP A 530 -24.31 -3.41 8.53
CA ASP A 530 -25.24 -3.92 7.51
C ASP A 530 -26.37 -2.92 7.20
N LEU A 531 -26.91 -2.23 8.23
CA LEU A 531 -27.95 -1.22 8.01
C LEU A 531 -27.45 -0.01 7.23
N ILE A 532 -26.22 0.44 7.46
CA ILE A 532 -25.62 1.56 6.68
C ILE A 532 -25.54 1.18 5.20
N VAL A 533 -25.04 -0.02 4.90
CA VAL A 533 -24.95 -0.49 3.51
C VAL A 533 -26.34 -0.68 2.89
N LEU A 534 -27.28 -1.27 3.65
CA LEU A 534 -28.66 -1.47 3.19
C LEU A 534 -29.35 -0.13 2.94
N ALA A 535 -29.11 0.87 3.77
CA ALA A 535 -29.65 2.22 3.61
C ALA A 535 -29.10 2.89 2.35
N GLY A 536 -27.80 2.75 2.06
CA GLY A 536 -27.22 3.18 0.79
C GLY A 536 -27.86 2.51 -0.42
N ASN A 537 -28.10 1.19 -0.35
CA ASN A 537 -28.79 0.44 -1.40
C ASN A 537 -30.23 0.97 -1.62
N VAL A 538 -30.98 1.25 -0.53
CA VAL A 538 -32.32 1.88 -0.61
C VAL A 538 -32.23 3.24 -1.30
N GLY A 539 -31.22 4.05 -0.98
CA GLY A 539 -31.01 5.35 -1.62
C GLY A 539 -30.76 5.23 -3.13
N VAL A 540 -29.95 4.24 -3.55
CA VAL A 540 -29.70 3.94 -4.96
C VAL A 540 -30.98 3.46 -5.66
N GLU A 541 -31.75 2.57 -5.02
CA GLU A 541 -33.04 2.08 -5.56
C GLU A 541 -34.06 3.21 -5.73
N LEU A 542 -34.13 4.14 -4.76
CA LEU A 542 -34.95 5.35 -4.85
C LEU A 542 -34.53 6.22 -6.03
N ALA A 543 -33.25 6.46 -6.20
CA ALA A 543 -32.71 7.27 -7.27
C ALA A 543 -32.94 6.62 -8.64
N ALA A 544 -32.78 5.31 -8.76
CA ALA A 544 -33.06 4.56 -9.97
C ALA A 544 -34.56 4.64 -10.34
N LYS A 545 -35.44 4.45 -9.36
CA LYS A 545 -36.88 4.57 -9.55
C LYS A 545 -37.30 5.97 -10.01
N ALA A 546 -36.71 7.01 -9.43
CA ALA A 546 -36.92 8.40 -9.84
C ALA A 546 -36.48 8.66 -11.29
N ALA A 547 -35.50 7.92 -11.79
CA ALA A 547 -35.06 7.93 -13.18
C ALA A 547 -35.90 7.02 -14.12
N GLY A 548 -36.88 6.28 -13.58
CA GLY A 548 -37.77 5.40 -14.35
C GLY A 548 -37.22 3.96 -14.49
N HIS A 549 -36.26 3.57 -13.67
CA HIS A 549 -35.70 2.22 -13.67
C HIS A 549 -36.08 1.46 -12.38
N ASP A 550 -36.60 0.26 -12.52
CA ASP A 550 -36.83 -0.65 -11.41
C ASP A 550 -35.59 -1.54 -11.25
N SER A 551 -34.69 -1.18 -10.35
CA SER A 551 -33.41 -1.83 -10.17
C SER A 551 -33.22 -2.21 -8.70
N ALA A 552 -33.09 -3.50 -8.43
CA ALA A 552 -32.73 -4.01 -7.11
C ALA A 552 -31.20 -3.97 -6.94
N VAL A 553 -30.73 -3.46 -5.81
CA VAL A 553 -29.30 -3.44 -5.46
C VAL A 553 -28.98 -4.67 -4.60
N PRO A 554 -28.03 -5.54 -5.02
CA PRO A 554 -27.65 -6.72 -4.26
C PRO A 554 -27.17 -6.39 -2.85
N PHE A 555 -27.62 -7.18 -1.88
CA PHE A 555 -27.21 -7.04 -0.47
C PHE A 555 -26.92 -8.41 0.13
N THR A 556 -25.83 -8.51 0.88
CA THR A 556 -25.47 -9.70 1.64
C THR A 556 -25.19 -9.29 3.09
N PRO A 557 -25.96 -9.82 4.09
CA PRO A 557 -25.74 -9.53 5.51
C PRO A 557 -24.48 -10.23 6.02
N GLY A 558 -24.06 -9.89 7.25
CA GLY A 558 -22.98 -10.55 7.96
C GLY A 558 -21.83 -9.62 8.37
N ARG A 559 -21.98 -8.31 8.22
CA ARG A 559 -21.09 -7.34 8.85
C ARG A 559 -21.40 -7.25 10.34
N THR A 560 -20.41 -6.83 11.14
CA THR A 560 -20.55 -6.62 12.58
C THR A 560 -20.06 -5.23 12.96
N ASP A 561 -20.39 -4.78 14.17
CA ASP A 561 -20.09 -3.44 14.64
C ASP A 561 -18.86 -3.48 15.55
N ALA A 562 -17.78 -2.79 15.19
CA ALA A 562 -16.58 -2.65 16.00
C ALA A 562 -16.83 -1.73 17.21
N SER A 563 -16.13 -1.97 18.31
CA SER A 563 -16.09 -1.06 19.46
C SER A 563 -14.97 -0.01 19.29
N GLU A 564 -14.92 0.96 20.22
CA GLU A 564 -13.82 1.94 20.29
C GLU A 564 -12.49 1.24 20.59
N GLU A 565 -12.49 0.24 21.47
CA GLU A 565 -11.30 -0.55 21.83
C GLU A 565 -10.79 -1.41 20.68
N GLN A 566 -11.64 -1.73 19.70
CA GLN A 566 -11.31 -2.44 18.47
C GLN A 566 -10.90 -1.50 17.33
N THR A 567 -10.79 -0.20 17.59
CA THR A 567 -10.48 0.82 16.59
C THR A 567 -9.13 1.46 16.89
N ASP A 568 -8.16 1.24 16.00
CA ASP A 568 -6.84 1.89 16.04
C ASP A 568 -6.98 3.34 15.58
N VAL A 569 -7.40 4.22 16.51
CA VAL A 569 -7.69 5.64 16.24
C VAL A 569 -6.51 6.34 15.58
N HIS A 570 -5.29 6.04 16.04
CA HIS A 570 -4.08 6.68 15.50
C HIS A 570 -3.83 6.27 14.05
N ALA A 571 -3.93 4.99 13.76
CA ALA A 571 -3.74 4.49 12.40
C ALA A 571 -4.91 4.87 11.47
N PHE A 572 -6.15 4.98 11.99
CA PHE A 572 -7.28 5.49 11.20
C PHE A 572 -7.19 6.99 10.91
N ALA A 573 -6.54 7.78 11.76
CA ALA A 573 -6.38 9.22 11.52
C ALA A 573 -5.66 9.52 10.20
N VAL A 574 -4.65 8.71 9.82
CA VAL A 574 -3.94 8.88 8.55
C VAL A 574 -4.76 8.47 7.32
N MET A 575 -5.91 7.84 7.51
CA MET A 575 -6.83 7.47 6.43
C MET A 575 -7.85 8.57 6.12
N GLU A 576 -7.81 9.72 6.84
CA GLU A 576 -8.67 10.86 6.53
C GLU A 576 -8.48 11.29 5.08
N PRO A 577 -9.52 11.31 4.25
CA PRO A 577 -9.38 11.70 2.86
C PRO A 577 -8.94 13.18 2.74
N VAL A 578 -7.79 13.42 2.13
CA VAL A 578 -7.38 14.78 1.71
C VAL A 578 -8.12 15.22 0.45
N ALA A 579 -8.63 14.27 -0.31
CA ALA A 579 -9.53 14.47 -1.42
C ALA A 579 -10.44 13.25 -1.60
N ASP A 580 -11.68 13.50 -1.99
CA ASP A 580 -12.63 12.49 -2.45
C ASP A 580 -13.40 13.03 -3.66
N GLY A 581 -12.87 12.77 -4.84
CA GLY A 581 -13.47 13.23 -6.08
C GLY A 581 -14.90 12.71 -6.30
N PHE A 582 -15.27 11.57 -5.69
CA PHE A 582 -16.63 11.02 -5.77
C PHE A 582 -17.66 11.88 -5.02
N ARG A 583 -17.24 12.59 -3.97
CA ARG A 583 -18.05 13.56 -3.20
C ARG A 583 -17.69 15.01 -3.52
N ASN A 584 -16.90 15.25 -4.56
CA ASN A 584 -16.41 16.58 -4.96
C ASN A 584 -15.70 17.33 -3.83
N TYR A 585 -15.00 16.60 -2.97
CA TYR A 585 -14.27 17.12 -1.81
C TYR A 585 -12.79 17.20 -2.08
N GLN A 586 -12.19 18.33 -1.70
CA GLN A 586 -10.75 18.53 -1.64
C GLN A 586 -10.42 19.42 -0.45
N LYS A 587 -9.53 18.95 0.43
CA LYS A 587 -9.05 19.72 1.57
C LYS A 587 -8.24 20.92 1.07
N GLY A 588 -8.48 22.09 1.66
CA GLY A 588 -7.77 23.30 1.25
C GLY A 588 -6.24 23.17 1.36
N GLY A 589 -5.52 23.71 0.38
CA GLY A 589 -4.05 23.66 0.34
C GLY A 589 -3.44 22.37 -0.22
N LEU A 590 -4.24 21.45 -0.74
CA LEU A 590 -3.72 20.27 -1.41
C LEU A 590 -3.01 20.66 -2.71
N ALA A 591 -1.71 20.30 -2.81
CA ALA A 591 -0.88 20.63 -3.97
C ALA A 591 -1.16 19.72 -5.20
N VAL A 592 -1.79 18.56 -4.98
CA VAL A 592 -2.10 17.60 -6.04
C VAL A 592 -3.38 18.02 -6.76
N PRO A 593 -3.41 18.04 -8.12
CA PRO A 593 -4.63 18.31 -8.87
C PRO A 593 -5.76 17.33 -8.51
N ALA A 594 -6.99 17.83 -8.42
CA ALA A 594 -8.16 17.06 -7.99
C ALA A 594 -8.42 15.82 -8.85
N GLU A 595 -8.17 15.90 -10.16
CA GLU A 595 -8.30 14.78 -11.09
C GLU A 595 -7.24 13.69 -10.86
N VAL A 596 -6.05 14.06 -10.42
CA VAL A 596 -5.00 13.08 -10.03
C VAL A 596 -5.40 12.37 -8.74
N ALA A 597 -5.88 13.13 -7.74
CA ALA A 597 -6.39 12.58 -6.49
C ALA A 597 -7.62 11.66 -6.70
N LEU A 598 -8.45 11.93 -7.72
CA LEU A 598 -9.54 11.02 -8.11
C LEU A 598 -9.01 9.66 -8.59
N ILE A 599 -8.01 9.64 -9.48
CA ILE A 599 -7.41 8.38 -9.95
C ILE A 599 -6.78 7.61 -8.78
N ASP A 600 -6.07 8.31 -7.91
CA ASP A 600 -5.48 7.71 -6.70
C ASP A 600 -6.55 7.04 -5.82
N LYS A 601 -7.65 7.73 -5.53
CA LYS A 601 -8.76 7.20 -4.76
C LYS A 601 -9.45 6.01 -5.45
N ALA A 602 -9.66 6.09 -6.76
CA ALA A 602 -10.26 5.01 -7.55
C ALA A 602 -9.38 3.75 -7.54
N GLN A 603 -8.06 3.92 -7.64
CA GLN A 603 -7.09 2.82 -7.57
C GLN A 603 -7.09 2.17 -6.18
N LEU A 604 -7.10 2.94 -5.09
CA LEU A 604 -7.24 2.40 -3.73
C LEU A 604 -8.52 1.60 -3.53
N LEU A 605 -9.62 2.01 -4.16
CA LEU A 605 -10.88 1.28 -4.20
C LEU A 605 -10.89 0.12 -5.22
N THR A 606 -9.76 -0.17 -5.85
CA THR A 606 -9.66 -1.22 -6.88
C THR A 606 -10.61 -1.08 -8.06
N LEU A 607 -11.03 0.16 -8.36
CA LEU A 607 -11.95 0.45 -9.45
C LEU A 607 -11.23 0.47 -10.79
N THR A 608 -11.89 -0.06 -11.81
CA THR A 608 -11.51 0.15 -13.20
C THR A 608 -11.98 1.54 -13.68
N ALA A 609 -11.43 2.02 -14.79
CA ALA A 609 -11.83 3.31 -15.35
C ALA A 609 -13.33 3.38 -15.70
N PRO A 610 -13.98 2.34 -16.29
CA PRO A 610 -15.43 2.31 -16.45
C PRO A 610 -16.23 2.38 -15.15
N GLU A 611 -15.81 1.62 -14.11
CA GLU A 611 -16.47 1.64 -12.79
C GLU A 611 -16.36 3.00 -12.13
N MET A 612 -15.19 3.64 -12.15
CA MET A 612 -14.99 5.00 -11.67
C MET A 612 -15.89 5.98 -12.42
N THR A 613 -15.95 5.87 -13.75
CA THR A 613 -16.77 6.76 -14.61
C THR A 613 -18.26 6.64 -14.26
N ALA A 614 -18.77 5.40 -14.18
CA ALA A 614 -20.17 5.18 -13.83
C ALA A 614 -20.51 5.73 -12.43
N LEU A 615 -19.64 5.51 -11.44
CA LEU A 615 -19.84 6.02 -10.09
C LEU A 615 -19.83 7.55 -10.04
N ILE A 616 -18.90 8.22 -10.70
CA ILE A 616 -18.88 9.69 -10.74
C ILE A 616 -20.18 10.22 -11.31
N GLY A 617 -20.61 9.75 -12.48
CA GLY A 617 -21.86 10.22 -13.12
C GLY A 617 -23.08 10.03 -12.24
N GLY A 618 -23.20 8.87 -11.58
CA GLY A 618 -24.35 8.56 -10.73
C GLY A 618 -24.35 9.31 -9.41
N LEU A 619 -23.20 9.39 -8.74
CA LEU A 619 -23.08 10.11 -7.47
C LEU A 619 -23.31 11.62 -7.66
N ARG A 620 -22.91 12.19 -8.82
CA ARG A 620 -23.29 13.57 -9.19
C ARG A 620 -24.79 13.73 -9.44
N ALA A 621 -25.41 12.80 -10.16
CA ALA A 621 -26.85 12.84 -10.42
C ALA A 621 -27.67 12.73 -9.12
N ILE A 622 -27.22 11.91 -8.16
CA ILE A 622 -27.81 11.77 -6.82
C ILE A 622 -27.51 12.99 -5.92
N ASN A 623 -26.44 13.74 -6.24
CA ASN A 623 -25.94 14.91 -5.48
C ASN A 623 -25.49 14.55 -4.07
N ILE A 624 -24.42 13.75 -3.96
CA ILE A 624 -23.76 13.45 -2.66
C ILE A 624 -22.56 14.35 -2.38
N ASN A 625 -22.47 15.50 -3.01
CA ASN A 625 -21.36 16.43 -2.86
C ASN A 625 -21.23 16.92 -1.41
N THR A 626 -20.02 16.86 -0.86
CA THR A 626 -19.70 17.44 0.45
C THR A 626 -19.92 18.97 0.44
N GLY A 627 -20.44 19.51 1.52
CA GLY A 627 -20.74 20.94 1.66
C GLY A 627 -21.97 21.41 0.88
N GLY A 628 -22.81 20.50 0.41
CA GLY A 628 -24.09 20.81 -0.28
C GLY A 628 -23.91 21.58 -1.58
N THR A 629 -22.75 21.47 -2.24
CA THR A 629 -22.49 22.13 -3.52
C THR A 629 -23.20 21.41 -4.67
N ASN A 630 -23.52 22.17 -5.74
CA ASN A 630 -24.12 21.61 -6.96
C ASN A 630 -23.11 21.47 -8.12
N HIS A 631 -21.82 21.50 -7.81
CA HIS A 631 -20.78 21.31 -8.83
C HIS A 631 -20.84 19.89 -9.41
N GLY A 632 -20.90 19.79 -10.74
CA GLY A 632 -21.01 18.51 -11.43
C GLY A 632 -22.43 17.92 -11.47
N VAL A 633 -23.41 18.55 -10.81
CA VAL A 633 -24.82 18.13 -10.86
C VAL A 633 -25.44 18.64 -12.18
N PHE A 634 -25.08 17.95 -13.27
CA PHE A 634 -25.51 18.38 -14.64
C PHE A 634 -26.86 17.75 -15.00
N THR A 635 -27.85 17.94 -14.17
CA THR A 635 -29.21 17.42 -14.39
C THR A 635 -30.27 18.38 -13.84
N ASP A 636 -31.42 18.41 -14.49
CA ASP A 636 -32.62 19.11 -13.99
C ASP A 636 -33.43 18.27 -12.99
N LYS A 637 -32.94 17.04 -12.68
CA LYS A 637 -33.59 16.09 -11.76
C LYS A 637 -32.60 15.59 -10.71
N PRO A 638 -32.04 16.46 -9.83
CA PRO A 638 -31.17 16.01 -8.76
C PRO A 638 -31.83 14.95 -7.89
N GLY A 639 -31.10 13.93 -7.51
CA GLY A 639 -31.63 12.79 -6.76
C GLY A 639 -32.13 11.62 -7.61
N ALA A 640 -32.18 11.78 -8.94
CA ALA A 640 -32.53 10.71 -9.87
C ALA A 640 -31.27 10.15 -10.56
N LEU A 641 -31.12 8.83 -10.59
CA LEU A 641 -29.97 8.15 -11.20
C LEU A 641 -30.08 8.13 -12.73
N THR A 642 -29.93 9.31 -13.32
CA THR A 642 -29.95 9.51 -14.79
C THR A 642 -28.52 9.58 -15.34
N ASN A 643 -28.35 9.35 -16.64
CA ASN A 643 -27.08 9.55 -17.35
C ASN A 643 -26.82 11.01 -17.76
N ASP A 644 -27.61 11.94 -17.25
CA ASP A 644 -27.60 13.37 -17.62
C ASP A 644 -26.22 14.01 -17.41
N PHE A 645 -25.45 13.57 -16.40
CA PHE A 645 -24.09 14.06 -16.20
C PHE A 645 -23.26 14.00 -17.49
N PHE A 646 -23.27 12.86 -18.16
CA PHE A 646 -22.49 12.65 -19.39
C PHE A 646 -23.12 13.39 -20.58
N VAL A 647 -24.42 13.33 -20.71
CA VAL A 647 -25.16 14.01 -21.79
C VAL A 647 -24.88 15.50 -21.75
N ASN A 648 -25.02 16.14 -20.60
CA ASN A 648 -24.85 17.58 -20.44
C ASN A 648 -23.39 18.03 -20.41
N LEU A 649 -22.47 17.19 -19.92
CA LEU A 649 -21.03 17.46 -19.98
C LEU A 649 -20.52 17.56 -21.43
N LEU A 650 -21.01 16.68 -22.30
CA LEU A 650 -20.59 16.58 -23.71
C LEU A 650 -21.46 17.45 -24.65
N ASP A 651 -22.49 18.13 -24.15
CA ASP A 651 -23.37 18.99 -24.93
C ASP A 651 -22.61 20.20 -25.50
N MET A 652 -22.48 20.26 -26.81
CA MET A 652 -21.80 21.33 -27.54
C MET A 652 -22.51 22.68 -27.48
N SER A 653 -23.76 22.72 -27.01
CA SER A 653 -24.46 24.02 -26.75
C SER A 653 -23.90 24.71 -25.51
N THR A 654 -23.14 24.00 -24.66
CA THR A 654 -22.51 24.51 -23.47
C THR A 654 -21.04 24.88 -23.75
N GLN A 655 -20.63 26.04 -23.28
CA GLN A 655 -19.23 26.50 -23.27
C GLN A 655 -18.73 26.59 -21.85
N TRP A 656 -17.65 25.88 -21.57
CA TRP A 656 -17.00 25.89 -20.25
C TRP A 656 -15.97 27.02 -20.12
N LYS A 657 -15.96 27.70 -18.98
CA LYS A 657 -15.02 28.75 -18.66
C LYS A 657 -14.63 28.67 -17.18
N ALA A 658 -13.34 28.75 -16.88
CA ALA A 658 -12.85 28.84 -15.51
C ALA A 658 -13.36 30.11 -14.83
N THR A 659 -13.71 30.01 -13.54
CA THR A 659 -14.18 31.13 -12.72
C THR A 659 -13.03 31.97 -12.14
N SER A 660 -11.84 31.37 -12.07
CA SER A 660 -10.62 32.00 -11.53
C SER A 660 -9.36 31.46 -12.23
N ASP A 661 -8.25 32.10 -11.97
CA ASP A 661 -6.93 31.65 -12.46
C ASP A 661 -6.50 30.32 -11.86
N ALA A 662 -7.02 29.93 -10.68
CA ALA A 662 -6.79 28.63 -10.07
C ALA A 662 -7.39 27.46 -10.86
N GLN A 663 -8.39 27.74 -11.70
CA GLN A 663 -9.07 26.74 -12.55
C GLN A 663 -9.63 25.54 -11.76
N ASP A 664 -10.13 25.79 -10.55
CA ASP A 664 -10.73 24.74 -9.70
C ASP A 664 -12.21 24.54 -10.00
N VAL A 665 -12.92 25.64 -10.29
CA VAL A 665 -14.33 25.69 -10.60
C VAL A 665 -14.54 26.31 -11.97
N PHE A 666 -15.50 25.78 -12.71
CA PHE A 666 -15.87 26.19 -14.07
C PHE A 666 -17.36 26.45 -14.16
N GLU A 667 -17.72 27.43 -14.99
CA GLU A 667 -19.09 27.67 -15.40
C GLU A 667 -19.34 27.12 -16.81
N GLY A 668 -20.39 26.31 -16.96
CA GLY A 668 -20.97 25.89 -18.23
C GLY A 668 -22.01 26.89 -18.66
N ARG A 669 -21.76 27.63 -19.74
CA ARG A 669 -22.62 28.69 -20.24
C ARG A 669 -23.27 28.28 -21.57
N ASP A 670 -24.54 28.61 -21.74
CA ASP A 670 -25.20 28.49 -23.02
C ASP A 670 -24.52 29.38 -24.08
N ARG A 671 -24.10 28.77 -25.20
CA ARG A 671 -23.35 29.50 -26.25
C ARG A 671 -24.10 30.63 -26.91
N LYS A 672 -25.45 30.57 -26.93
CA LYS A 672 -26.29 31.58 -27.59
C LYS A 672 -26.62 32.74 -26.66
N THR A 673 -26.94 32.43 -25.42
CA THR A 673 -27.44 33.41 -24.46
C THR A 673 -26.37 33.90 -23.50
N GLY A 674 -25.29 33.15 -23.31
CA GLY A 674 -24.27 33.43 -22.30
C GLY A 674 -24.70 33.08 -20.86
N ALA A 675 -25.93 32.61 -20.66
CA ALA A 675 -26.46 32.29 -19.34
C ALA A 675 -25.70 31.07 -18.73
N VAL A 676 -25.43 31.12 -17.44
CA VAL A 676 -24.84 29.97 -16.71
C VAL A 676 -25.91 28.88 -16.58
N LYS A 677 -25.62 27.69 -17.08
CA LYS A 677 -26.45 26.49 -16.97
C LYS A 677 -25.93 25.58 -15.83
N TRP A 678 -24.61 25.37 -15.76
CA TRP A 678 -23.97 24.42 -14.89
C TRP A 678 -22.73 25.02 -14.22
N THR A 679 -22.35 24.44 -13.10
CA THR A 679 -21.01 24.62 -12.51
C THR A 679 -20.36 23.27 -12.29
N GLY A 680 -19.06 23.16 -12.52
CA GLY A 680 -18.31 21.91 -12.35
C GLY A 680 -16.91 22.17 -11.85
N THR A 681 -16.28 21.14 -11.32
CA THR A 681 -14.89 21.15 -10.88
C THR A 681 -13.97 20.49 -11.93
N ARG A 682 -12.68 20.48 -11.66
CA ARG A 682 -11.69 19.73 -12.45
C ARG A 682 -12.04 18.24 -12.54
N VAL A 683 -12.53 17.64 -11.43
CA VAL A 683 -12.98 16.25 -11.39
C VAL A 683 -14.13 15.99 -12.35
N ASP A 684 -15.04 16.94 -12.53
CA ASP A 684 -16.18 16.78 -13.43
C ASP A 684 -15.76 16.96 -14.89
N LEU A 685 -14.96 17.99 -15.18
CA LEU A 685 -14.60 18.35 -16.54
C LEU A 685 -13.55 17.40 -17.17
N VAL A 686 -12.76 16.70 -16.35
CA VAL A 686 -11.76 15.75 -16.87
C VAL A 686 -12.40 14.64 -17.71
N PHE A 687 -13.65 14.26 -17.42
CA PHE A 687 -14.40 13.27 -18.20
C PHE A 687 -14.81 13.76 -19.60
N GLY A 688 -14.75 15.06 -19.84
CA GLY A 688 -14.93 15.64 -21.17
C GLY A 688 -13.62 16.00 -21.87
N SER A 689 -12.52 16.14 -21.12
CA SER A 689 -11.23 16.63 -21.65
C SER A 689 -10.18 15.53 -21.86
N ASN A 690 -10.02 14.58 -20.92
CA ASN A 690 -9.12 13.46 -21.10
C ASN A 690 -9.67 12.47 -22.13
N SER A 691 -8.86 12.08 -23.12
CA SER A 691 -9.32 11.27 -24.25
C SER A 691 -9.87 9.90 -23.85
N VAL A 692 -9.28 9.24 -22.84
CA VAL A 692 -9.74 7.93 -22.35
C VAL A 692 -11.05 8.09 -21.59
N LEU A 693 -11.10 9.02 -20.64
CA LEU A 693 -12.31 9.26 -19.83
C LEU A 693 -13.46 9.79 -20.68
N ARG A 694 -13.18 10.62 -21.70
CA ARG A 694 -14.20 11.08 -22.64
C ARG A 694 -14.78 9.94 -23.46
N ALA A 695 -13.94 9.02 -23.96
CA ALA A 695 -14.43 7.85 -24.68
C ALA A 695 -15.39 6.99 -23.83
N LEU A 696 -15.13 6.87 -22.52
CA LEU A 696 -16.03 6.21 -21.58
C LEU A 696 -17.29 7.03 -21.33
N ALA A 697 -17.16 8.34 -21.16
CA ALA A 697 -18.31 9.25 -21.01
C ALA A 697 -19.24 9.21 -22.21
N GLU A 698 -18.70 9.13 -23.43
CA GLU A 698 -19.49 9.01 -24.68
C GLU A 698 -20.34 7.73 -24.71
N VAL A 699 -19.84 6.61 -24.15
CA VAL A 699 -20.64 5.38 -24.03
C VAL A 699 -21.87 5.64 -23.17
N TYR A 700 -21.73 6.29 -22.01
CA TYR A 700 -22.85 6.55 -21.10
C TYR A 700 -23.73 7.72 -21.56
N ALA A 701 -23.24 8.64 -22.38
CA ALA A 701 -24.02 9.73 -22.98
C ALA A 701 -24.89 9.29 -24.14
N SER A 702 -24.68 8.10 -24.69
CA SER A 702 -25.42 7.59 -25.83
C SER A 702 -26.90 7.41 -25.51
N SER A 703 -27.78 7.60 -26.50
CA SER A 703 -29.25 7.60 -26.31
C SER A 703 -29.80 6.26 -25.80
N ASP A 704 -29.13 5.16 -26.10
CA ASP A 704 -29.45 3.78 -25.70
C ASP A 704 -28.77 3.33 -24.42
N ALA A 705 -27.97 4.21 -23.77
CA ALA A 705 -27.15 3.83 -22.65
C ALA A 705 -27.80 3.91 -21.26
N LYS A 706 -29.04 4.42 -21.14
CA LYS A 706 -29.71 4.70 -19.86
C LYS A 706 -29.73 3.47 -18.94
N GLU A 707 -30.21 2.35 -19.45
CA GLU A 707 -30.29 1.10 -18.69
C GLU A 707 -28.90 0.53 -18.37
N LYS A 708 -28.00 0.57 -19.36
CA LYS A 708 -26.59 0.15 -19.16
C LYS A 708 -25.94 0.96 -18.06
N PHE A 709 -26.12 2.27 -18.05
CA PHE A 709 -25.56 3.15 -17.04
C PHE A 709 -26.01 2.76 -15.62
N VAL A 710 -27.33 2.56 -15.43
CA VAL A 710 -27.88 2.17 -14.14
C VAL A 710 -27.31 0.80 -13.70
N LYS A 711 -27.23 -0.17 -14.60
CA LYS A 711 -26.66 -1.50 -14.32
C LYS A 711 -25.18 -1.40 -13.92
N ASP A 712 -24.38 -0.66 -14.66
CA ASP A 712 -22.95 -0.50 -14.40
C ASP A 712 -22.71 0.27 -13.10
N PHE A 713 -23.53 1.29 -12.82
CA PHE A 713 -23.49 2.00 -11.54
C PHE A 713 -23.79 1.06 -10.36
N VAL A 714 -24.88 0.29 -10.44
CA VAL A 714 -25.27 -0.67 -9.38
C VAL A 714 -24.17 -1.73 -9.16
N ALA A 715 -23.56 -2.22 -10.24
CA ALA A 715 -22.45 -3.18 -10.14
C ALA A 715 -21.23 -2.56 -9.45
N ALA A 716 -20.81 -1.37 -9.85
CA ALA A 716 -19.68 -0.66 -9.25
C ALA A 716 -19.96 -0.26 -7.78
N TRP A 717 -21.18 0.20 -7.48
CA TRP A 717 -21.65 0.46 -6.12
C TRP A 717 -21.56 -0.77 -5.24
N THR A 718 -22.13 -1.89 -5.69
CA THR A 718 -22.13 -3.16 -4.97
C THR A 718 -20.69 -3.64 -4.70
N LYS A 719 -19.80 -3.46 -5.68
CA LYS A 719 -18.37 -3.75 -5.50
C LYS A 719 -17.78 -2.94 -4.35
N VAL A 720 -17.96 -1.62 -4.32
CA VAL A 720 -17.43 -0.76 -3.26
C VAL A 720 -17.98 -1.15 -1.88
N MET A 721 -19.29 -1.40 -1.78
CA MET A 721 -19.94 -1.82 -0.54
C MET A 721 -19.43 -3.16 0.01
N ASN A 722 -18.80 -3.99 -0.83
CA ASN A 722 -18.33 -5.34 -0.46
C ASN A 722 -16.80 -5.51 -0.52
N LEU A 723 -16.02 -4.45 -0.69
CA LEU A 723 -14.56 -4.56 -0.83
C LEU A 723 -13.89 -5.25 0.36
N ASP A 724 -14.40 -5.05 1.57
CA ASP A 724 -13.92 -5.62 2.82
C ASP A 724 -14.60 -6.94 3.24
N ARG A 725 -15.49 -7.49 2.38
CA ARG A 725 -16.19 -8.76 2.62
C ARG A 725 -15.36 -9.95 2.12
N PHE A 726 -14.29 -10.28 2.84
CA PHE A 726 -13.40 -11.40 2.52
C PHE A 726 -14.02 -12.77 2.79
N ASP A 727 -15.16 -12.81 3.43
CA ASP A 727 -15.98 -13.97 3.67
C ASP A 727 -16.83 -14.41 2.45
N LEU A 728 -17.02 -13.51 1.49
CA LEU A 728 -17.79 -13.77 0.27
C LEU A 728 -16.94 -14.26 -0.92
N LYS A 729 -15.63 -14.36 -0.75
CA LYS A 729 -14.66 -14.71 -1.81
C LYS A 729 -14.16 -16.14 -1.67
#